data_7b9dac48ffb7f0754b622ed38b4c1ac5
#
_entry.id   7b9dac48ffb7f0754b622ed38b4c1ac5
#
_cell.length_a   1.000
_cell.length_b   1.000
_cell.length_c   1.000
_cell.angle_alpha   90.00
_cell.angle_beta   90.00
_cell.angle_gamma   90.00
#
_symmetry.space_group_name_H-M   'P 1'
#
loop_
_entity.id
_entity.type
_entity.pdbx_description
1 polymer ?
#
loop_
_entity_poly.entity_id
_entity_poly.type
_entity_poly.pdbx_seq_one_letter_code
_entity_poly.pdbx_strand_id
1 'polypeptide(L)'
;MHIKLPLKPNDLKTQSSAFGNFNWFTKVLRVDESLIKPEQEFFTAPFEKSRMNDFYIHDRDTFFNPATRSRIVYFILSRIMYQVRDNVKKFGINKLVSSGIYKAAFPLHDCNFSRRAEDLSCPNERYLLYREWAHPRSIYKKQPLDLIRKYYGEKIGIYFAWLGYYTQMLLLAAVVGVACFLYGYVNQNCTWSKEVCHPDIGGKIIMCPQCDKLCPFWKLNITCESSKKLCIFDSFGTLVFAVFMGIWVTLFLEFWKRRQAELEYEWDTVELQQEEQPRPEYEARCTHVVINEITQEEERVPFTTCGKCIRIALCASAVLFWILLIIASVIGIIVYRLSVFIVFSAKLPKNFNGTDPFQKYLTPQTATSITASVISFIIIMILNTIYEKVAIMITNFELPRTQTDYENSLTMKMFLFQFVNYYSSCFYIAFFKGKFVGYPGEPVYWLGKYRNEECDPGGCLLELTTQLTIIMGGKAIWNNIQEVLLPWVKNLIGRCRTVSGAEKITPRWEQDYHLQLMGRLGLFYEYLEMIIQFGFVTLFVASFPLAPLLALVNNILEIRVDAWKLTTQYRRMVPEKAQDIGAWQPIMQGIAILAVVTNAMIIAFTSDMIPRLVYYWSFSVPPYGDHASPTMDGYINNTLSFFNVADFRDKSRGNPYSGLGNHTTCRYRDFRYPPGHPQEYKHNIYYWHVIAAKLAFIIVMEALRENQKDLRDNCLLWKEMQPYLVRLSKNPWEPVCLLSPCLRPPERRLVSVVSRRSVSEVHESRVTFPDPTRRRARLEDVISLTF
;
A
#
# COMPACT_ATOMS: atom_id res chain seq x y z
N MET A 1 10.21 -9.55 -33.33
CA MET A 1 8.96 -9.24 -32.67
C MET A 1 8.07 -10.46 -32.83
N HIS A 2 7.90 -11.22 -31.78
CA HIS A 2 7.02 -12.39 -31.80
C HIS A 2 5.57 -11.90 -31.58
N ILE A 3 4.81 -11.83 -32.68
CA ILE A 3 3.40 -11.41 -32.64
C ILE A 3 2.58 -12.68 -32.63
N LYS A 4 1.73 -12.85 -31.63
CA LYS A 4 0.73 -13.91 -31.58
C LYS A 4 -0.46 -13.48 -32.45
N LEU A 5 -0.91 -14.39 -33.33
CA LEU A 5 -2.06 -14.19 -34.18
C LEU A 5 -3.17 -15.19 -33.84
N PRO A 6 -4.45 -14.85 -34.07
CA PRO A 6 -5.57 -15.74 -33.82
C PRO A 6 -5.55 -16.96 -34.72
N LEU A 7 -5.79 -18.16 -34.14
CA LEU A 7 -5.94 -19.43 -34.85
C LEU A 7 -7.41 -19.78 -35.07
N LYS A 8 -8.22 -19.74 -34.01
CA LYS A 8 -9.65 -20.06 -34.03
C LYS A 8 -10.37 -19.35 -32.90
N PRO A 9 -11.70 -19.13 -33.01
CA PRO A 9 -12.52 -18.59 -31.93
C PRO A 9 -12.44 -19.46 -30.67
N ASN A 10 -12.45 -18.81 -29.52
CA ASN A 10 -12.52 -19.47 -28.22
C ASN A 10 -14.00 -19.64 -27.84
N ASP A 11 -14.53 -20.85 -28.04
CA ASP A 11 -15.93 -21.19 -27.69
C ASP A 11 -16.06 -21.62 -26.22
N LEU A 12 -14.98 -21.70 -25.47
CA LEU A 12 -14.99 -22.03 -24.05
C LEU A 12 -15.45 -20.80 -23.26
N LYS A 13 -16.76 -20.59 -23.19
CA LYS A 13 -17.34 -19.59 -22.27
C LYS A 13 -17.02 -20.00 -20.84
N THR A 14 -16.11 -19.32 -20.22
CA THR A 14 -15.94 -19.36 -18.77
C THR A 14 -17.20 -18.74 -18.14
N GLN A 15 -18.13 -19.58 -17.70
CA GLN A 15 -19.24 -19.15 -16.88
C GLN A 15 -18.68 -18.73 -15.51
N SER A 16 -18.15 -17.52 -15.41
CA SER A 16 -17.83 -16.90 -14.14
C SER A 16 -19.09 -16.31 -13.50
N SER A 17 -20.01 -17.16 -13.13
CA SER A 17 -21.24 -16.75 -12.44
C SER A 17 -21.33 -17.40 -11.06
N ALA A 18 -20.37 -17.12 -10.19
CA ALA A 18 -20.51 -17.43 -8.77
C ALA A 18 -21.47 -16.45 -8.02
N PHE A 19 -21.87 -15.35 -8.65
CA PHE A 19 -22.77 -14.32 -8.09
C PHE A 19 -24.05 -14.09 -8.91
N GLY A 20 -24.56 -15.14 -9.57
CA GLY A 20 -25.71 -15.06 -10.49
C GLY A 20 -27.04 -14.56 -9.92
N ASN A 21 -27.22 -14.51 -8.60
CA ASN A 21 -28.51 -14.17 -7.99
C ASN A 21 -28.70 -12.70 -7.58
N PHE A 22 -27.72 -11.81 -7.81
CA PHE A 22 -27.84 -10.37 -7.55
C PHE A 22 -28.05 -9.54 -8.82
N ASN A 23 -28.75 -10.10 -9.81
CA ASN A 23 -28.91 -9.48 -11.13
C ASN A 23 -29.59 -8.09 -11.12
N TRP A 24 -30.42 -7.76 -10.14
CA TRP A 24 -31.09 -6.47 -10.09
C TRP A 24 -30.15 -5.32 -9.79
N PHE A 25 -29.29 -5.49 -8.78
CA PHE A 25 -28.31 -4.44 -8.38
C PHE A 25 -27.19 -4.30 -9.41
N THR A 26 -26.76 -5.41 -10.00
CA THR A 26 -25.69 -5.42 -11.01
C THR A 26 -26.12 -4.80 -12.34
N LYS A 27 -27.43 -4.82 -12.68
CA LYS A 27 -27.94 -4.26 -13.93
C LYS A 27 -27.79 -2.73 -14.01
N VAL A 28 -27.95 -2.01 -12.88
CA VAL A 28 -27.77 -0.56 -12.81
C VAL A 28 -26.31 -0.16 -12.89
N LEU A 29 -25.41 -1.02 -12.41
CA LEU A 29 -23.96 -0.80 -12.40
C LEU A 29 -23.26 -1.21 -13.69
N ARG A 30 -23.92 -2.00 -14.57
CA ARG A 30 -23.34 -2.45 -15.83
C ARG A 30 -23.26 -1.30 -16.84
N VAL A 31 -22.18 -1.32 -17.62
CA VAL A 31 -22.10 -0.56 -18.85
C VAL A 31 -23.13 -1.11 -19.84
N ASP A 32 -23.71 -0.24 -20.63
CA ASP A 32 -24.71 -0.60 -21.59
C ASP A 32 -24.11 -1.52 -22.69
N GLU A 33 -24.43 -2.82 -22.65
CA GLU A 33 -23.91 -3.84 -23.58
C GLU A 33 -24.33 -3.57 -25.03
N SER A 34 -25.37 -2.76 -25.26
CA SER A 34 -25.77 -2.33 -26.58
C SER A 34 -24.75 -1.38 -27.22
N LEU A 35 -24.00 -0.62 -26.39
CA LEU A 35 -23.00 0.36 -26.83
C LEU A 35 -21.62 -0.25 -26.94
N ILE A 36 -21.28 -1.16 -26.05
CA ILE A 36 -19.97 -1.83 -26.00
C ILE A 36 -20.20 -3.33 -26.18
N LYS A 37 -20.02 -3.82 -27.40
CA LYS A 37 -20.11 -5.27 -27.69
C LYS A 37 -18.88 -5.96 -27.08
N PRO A 38 -19.06 -7.09 -26.40
CA PRO A 38 -17.93 -7.92 -25.96
C PRO A 38 -17.12 -8.37 -27.17
N GLU A 39 -15.78 -8.27 -27.09
CA GLU A 39 -14.89 -8.77 -28.14
C GLU A 39 -14.93 -10.31 -28.14
N GLN A 40 -14.87 -10.90 -29.33
CA GLN A 40 -14.74 -12.34 -29.49
C GLN A 40 -13.31 -12.75 -29.14
N GLU A 41 -13.16 -13.66 -28.21
CA GLU A 41 -11.87 -14.22 -27.84
C GLU A 41 -11.40 -15.25 -28.86
N PHE A 42 -10.08 -15.35 -29.05
CA PHE A 42 -9.44 -16.26 -29.95
C PHE A 42 -8.31 -17.02 -29.27
N PHE A 43 -8.11 -18.27 -29.62
CA PHE A 43 -6.86 -18.97 -29.37
C PHE A 43 -5.77 -18.38 -30.25
N THR A 44 -4.64 -18.03 -29.68
CA THR A 44 -3.54 -17.38 -30.38
C THR A 44 -2.27 -18.21 -30.38
N ALA A 45 -1.44 -18.05 -31.40
CA ALA A 45 -0.13 -18.68 -31.48
C ALA A 45 0.90 -17.70 -32.08
N PRO A 46 2.21 -17.86 -31.80
CA PRO A 46 3.27 -17.07 -32.44
C PRO A 46 3.19 -17.19 -33.96
N PHE A 47 3.29 -16.05 -34.64
CA PHE A 47 3.21 -16.02 -36.10
C PHE A 47 4.44 -16.68 -36.71
N GLU A 48 4.22 -17.69 -37.53
CA GLU A 48 5.22 -18.33 -38.38
C GLU A 48 4.79 -18.23 -39.84
N LYS A 49 5.66 -17.66 -40.70
CA LYS A 49 5.35 -17.42 -42.12
C LYS A 49 5.04 -18.69 -42.88
N SER A 50 5.66 -19.82 -42.50
CA SER A 50 5.42 -21.15 -43.10
C SER A 50 3.99 -21.66 -42.89
N ARG A 51 3.34 -21.22 -41.78
CA ARG A 51 2.00 -21.64 -41.35
C ARG A 51 0.96 -20.53 -41.49
N MET A 52 1.15 -19.61 -42.43
CA MET A 52 0.26 -18.45 -42.60
C MET A 52 -1.20 -18.83 -42.85
N ASN A 53 -1.45 -19.99 -43.45
CA ASN A 53 -2.81 -20.46 -43.76
C ASN A 53 -3.54 -21.01 -42.54
N ASP A 54 -2.86 -21.30 -41.45
CA ASP A 54 -3.46 -21.84 -40.23
C ASP A 54 -4.06 -20.71 -39.36
N PHE A 55 -3.71 -19.44 -39.63
CA PHE A 55 -4.17 -18.29 -38.90
C PHE A 55 -5.49 -17.74 -39.44
N TYR A 56 -6.38 -17.38 -38.53
CA TYR A 56 -7.66 -16.77 -38.86
C TYR A 56 -7.47 -15.28 -39.20
N ILE A 57 -7.29 -14.99 -40.49
CA ILE A 57 -7.15 -13.64 -41.04
C ILE A 57 -8.37 -13.33 -41.87
N HIS A 58 -9.35 -12.62 -41.28
CA HIS A 58 -10.62 -12.30 -41.95
C HIS A 58 -10.46 -11.17 -42.96
N ASP A 59 -9.78 -10.09 -42.59
CA ASP A 59 -9.52 -8.93 -43.45
C ASP A 59 -8.12 -8.38 -43.11
N ARG A 60 -7.27 -8.19 -44.13
CA ARG A 60 -5.88 -7.72 -43.94
C ARG A 60 -5.79 -6.28 -43.48
N ASP A 61 -6.72 -5.44 -43.87
CA ASP A 61 -6.67 -4.00 -43.59
C ASP A 61 -7.12 -3.65 -42.18
N THR A 62 -8.08 -4.38 -41.65
CA THR A 62 -8.65 -4.15 -40.30
C THR A 62 -8.15 -5.14 -39.24
N PHE A 63 -7.31 -6.08 -39.60
CA PHE A 63 -6.83 -7.18 -38.74
C PHE A 63 -6.16 -6.69 -37.46
N PHE A 64 -5.28 -5.67 -37.56
CA PHE A 64 -4.63 -5.10 -36.41
C PHE A 64 -5.41 -3.91 -35.89
N ASN A 65 -5.79 -3.96 -34.60
CA ASN A 65 -6.41 -2.79 -33.93
C ASN A 65 -5.42 -1.59 -33.92
N PRO A 66 -5.94 -0.34 -33.82
CA PRO A 66 -5.11 0.87 -33.79
C PRO A 66 -4.01 0.85 -32.72
N ALA A 67 -4.28 0.25 -31.55
CA ALA A 67 -3.31 0.10 -30.48
C ALA A 67 -2.14 -0.82 -30.90
N THR A 68 -2.45 -1.97 -31.47
CA THR A 68 -1.41 -2.92 -31.96
C THR A 68 -0.59 -2.29 -33.09
N ARG A 69 -1.22 -1.58 -34.02
CA ARG A 69 -0.51 -0.84 -35.09
C ARG A 69 0.45 0.20 -34.52
N SER A 70 0.00 1.00 -33.57
CA SER A 70 0.83 2.03 -32.91
C SER A 70 2.03 1.40 -32.19
N ARG A 71 1.82 0.26 -31.52
CA ARG A 71 2.89 -0.50 -30.84
C ARG A 71 3.92 -1.03 -31.82
N ILE A 72 3.50 -1.63 -32.93
CA ILE A 72 4.40 -2.17 -33.97
C ILE A 72 5.23 -1.03 -34.55
N VAL A 73 4.60 0.07 -34.96
CA VAL A 73 5.29 1.23 -35.54
C VAL A 73 6.29 1.82 -34.55
N TYR A 74 5.89 2.00 -33.28
CA TYR A 74 6.80 2.52 -32.26
C TYR A 74 7.98 1.57 -32.00
N PHE A 75 7.74 0.26 -31.97
CA PHE A 75 8.80 -0.74 -31.81
C PHE A 75 9.85 -0.64 -32.92
N ILE A 76 9.40 -0.54 -34.17
CA ILE A 76 10.28 -0.38 -35.32
C ILE A 76 11.03 0.96 -35.22
N LEU A 77 10.34 2.06 -35.03
CA LEU A 77 10.94 3.41 -35.00
C LEU A 77 11.90 3.59 -33.82
N SER A 78 11.68 2.91 -32.71
CA SER A 78 12.56 2.99 -31.53
C SER A 78 13.90 2.27 -31.71
N ARG A 79 13.98 1.32 -32.65
CA ARG A 79 15.16 0.45 -32.88
C ARG A 79 15.88 0.74 -34.22
N ILE A 80 15.29 1.50 -35.10
CA ILE A 80 15.94 1.86 -36.38
C ILE A 80 17.18 2.70 -36.12
N MET A 81 18.29 2.24 -36.66
CA MET A 81 19.55 2.98 -36.67
C MET A 81 19.52 3.99 -37.84
N TYR A 82 19.75 5.28 -37.53
CA TYR A 82 19.69 6.34 -38.52
C TYR A 82 21.03 7.03 -38.81
N GLN A 83 22.05 6.84 -37.99
CA GLN A 83 23.37 7.39 -38.21
C GLN A 83 24.45 6.47 -37.62
N VAL A 84 25.51 6.28 -38.42
CA VAL A 84 26.77 5.65 -38.00
C VAL A 84 27.88 6.64 -38.34
N ARG A 85 28.51 7.27 -37.37
CA ARG A 85 29.64 8.17 -37.55
C ARG A 85 30.62 7.93 -36.43
N ASP A 86 31.91 7.77 -36.77
CA ASP A 86 32.99 7.62 -35.79
C ASP A 86 32.76 6.54 -34.72
N ASN A 87 32.30 5.35 -35.12
CA ASN A 87 31.91 4.23 -34.25
C ASN A 87 30.74 4.52 -33.29
N VAL A 88 30.11 5.70 -33.36
CA VAL A 88 28.90 6.01 -32.56
C VAL A 88 27.66 5.69 -33.37
N LYS A 89 26.93 4.67 -32.95
CA LYS A 89 25.65 4.27 -33.54
C LYS A 89 24.52 5.03 -32.84
N LYS A 90 23.70 5.76 -33.60
CA LYS A 90 22.51 6.47 -33.07
C LYS A 90 21.25 5.74 -33.49
N PHE A 91 20.42 5.42 -32.50
CA PHE A 91 19.19 4.65 -32.69
C PHE A 91 17.96 5.44 -32.26
N GLY A 92 16.89 5.16 -32.95
CA GLY A 92 15.53 5.36 -32.52
C GLY A 92 15.02 6.79 -32.48
N ILE A 93 13.71 6.90 -32.63
CA ILE A 93 12.97 8.17 -32.65
C ILE A 93 13.12 8.95 -31.35
N ASN A 94 13.24 8.29 -30.21
CA ASN A 94 13.41 8.95 -28.91
C ASN A 94 14.69 9.81 -28.85
N LYS A 95 15.78 9.36 -29.50
CA LYS A 95 17.02 10.13 -29.61
C LYS A 95 16.86 11.36 -30.50
N LEU A 96 16.08 11.24 -31.57
CA LEU A 96 15.75 12.37 -32.45
C LEU A 96 14.90 13.44 -31.73
N VAL A 97 13.96 13.03 -30.89
CA VAL A 97 13.17 13.92 -30.05
C VAL A 97 14.05 14.57 -28.96
N SER A 98 14.91 13.81 -28.30
CA SER A 98 15.79 14.35 -27.25
C SER A 98 16.85 15.31 -27.79
N SER A 99 17.27 15.14 -29.04
CA SER A 99 18.19 16.05 -29.73
C SER A 99 17.52 17.26 -30.37
N GLY A 100 16.19 17.41 -30.24
CA GLY A 100 15.42 18.54 -30.76
C GLY A 100 15.14 18.50 -32.26
N ILE A 101 15.52 17.43 -32.97
CA ILE A 101 15.24 17.26 -34.41
C ILE A 101 13.74 17.14 -34.65
N TYR A 102 13.08 16.30 -33.83
CA TYR A 102 11.61 16.24 -33.77
C TYR A 102 11.11 16.87 -32.48
N LYS A 103 10.00 17.63 -32.58
CA LYS A 103 9.38 18.25 -31.40
C LYS A 103 8.64 17.23 -30.53
N ALA A 104 7.98 16.26 -31.14
CA ALA A 104 7.24 15.20 -30.45
C ALA A 104 7.01 13.98 -31.35
N ALA A 105 6.79 12.82 -30.73
CA ALA A 105 6.35 11.60 -31.38
C ALA A 105 5.32 10.91 -30.49
N PHE A 106 4.09 10.76 -30.94
CA PHE A 106 2.99 10.17 -30.18
C PHE A 106 1.91 9.61 -31.12
N PRO A 107 1.14 8.59 -30.69
CA PRO A 107 -0.05 8.15 -31.44
C PRO A 107 -1.15 9.20 -31.37
N LEU A 108 -1.93 9.33 -32.44
CA LEU A 108 -3.07 10.24 -32.45
C LEU A 108 -4.28 9.59 -31.75
N HIS A 109 -5.10 10.43 -31.13
CA HIS A 109 -6.43 10.03 -30.68
C HIS A 109 -7.37 9.82 -31.88
N ASP A 110 -8.38 8.96 -31.73
CA ASP A 110 -9.27 8.59 -32.85
C ASP A 110 -10.10 9.78 -33.34
N CYS A 111 -10.58 10.64 -32.43
CA CYS A 111 -11.29 11.86 -32.76
C CYS A 111 -11.44 12.84 -31.60
N ASN A 112 -12.13 13.95 -31.82
CA ASN A 112 -12.44 14.93 -30.77
C ASN A 112 -13.58 14.42 -29.89
N PHE A 113 -13.37 14.40 -28.56
CA PHE A 113 -14.36 13.96 -27.56
C PHE A 113 -15.56 14.90 -27.43
N SER A 114 -15.44 16.14 -27.94
CA SER A 114 -16.47 17.19 -27.83
C SER A 114 -17.50 17.20 -28.98
N ARG A 115 -17.29 16.43 -30.04
CA ARG A 115 -18.26 16.38 -31.13
C ARG A 115 -19.49 15.60 -30.74
N ARG A 116 -20.66 16.24 -30.85
CA ARG A 116 -21.97 15.58 -30.79
C ARG A 116 -22.04 14.43 -31.80
N ALA A 117 -22.71 13.36 -31.37
CA ALA A 117 -22.84 12.09 -32.09
C ALA A 117 -23.60 12.13 -33.42
N GLU A 118 -23.62 13.25 -34.14
CA GLU A 118 -24.34 13.39 -35.41
C GLU A 118 -23.61 12.73 -36.59
N ASP A 119 -22.30 12.45 -36.47
CA ASP A 119 -21.57 11.62 -37.43
C ASP A 119 -21.41 10.20 -36.90
N LEU A 120 -22.49 9.43 -36.87
CA LEU A 120 -22.60 8.04 -36.46
C LEU A 120 -21.85 7.04 -37.35
N SER A 121 -21.17 7.49 -38.40
CA SER A 121 -20.49 6.65 -39.40
C SER A 121 -19.11 6.13 -38.96
N CYS A 122 -18.50 6.69 -37.88
CA CYS A 122 -17.23 6.20 -37.35
C CYS A 122 -17.37 5.82 -35.89
N PRO A 123 -17.04 4.56 -35.48
CA PRO A 123 -17.00 4.18 -34.10
C PRO A 123 -15.91 4.98 -33.37
N ASN A 124 -16.33 5.96 -32.60
CA ASN A 124 -15.44 6.82 -31.86
C ASN A 124 -15.18 6.24 -30.46
N GLU A 125 -14.17 5.37 -30.34
CA GLU A 125 -13.81 4.74 -29.08
C GLU A 125 -13.44 5.74 -27.96
N ARG A 126 -12.79 6.86 -28.32
CA ARG A 126 -12.47 7.93 -27.36
C ARG A 126 -13.73 8.57 -26.79
N TYR A 127 -14.75 8.83 -27.62
CA TYR A 127 -16.02 9.41 -27.16
C TYR A 127 -16.79 8.43 -26.26
N LEU A 128 -16.81 7.14 -26.60
CA LEU A 128 -17.43 6.12 -25.76
C LEU A 128 -16.74 6.03 -24.38
N LEU A 129 -15.40 6.04 -24.34
CA LEU A 129 -14.64 6.09 -23.10
C LEU A 129 -14.93 7.35 -22.29
N TYR A 130 -15.00 8.50 -22.94
CA TYR A 130 -15.35 9.74 -22.24
C TYR A 130 -16.75 9.67 -21.63
N ARG A 131 -17.75 9.23 -22.40
CA ARG A 131 -19.16 9.19 -21.98
C ARG A 131 -19.40 8.15 -20.87
N GLU A 132 -18.92 6.93 -21.06
CA GLU A 132 -19.26 5.81 -20.19
C GLU A 132 -18.29 5.66 -18.99
N TRP A 133 -17.08 6.20 -19.09
CA TRP A 133 -16.05 6.01 -18.09
C TRP A 133 -15.58 7.30 -17.43
N ALA A 134 -15.23 8.34 -18.20
CA ALA A 134 -14.62 9.58 -17.69
C ALA A 134 -15.64 10.64 -17.24
N HIS A 135 -16.89 10.55 -17.68
CA HIS A 135 -17.88 11.57 -17.35
C HIS A 135 -18.36 11.48 -15.89
N PRO A 136 -18.47 12.60 -15.14
CA PRO A 136 -18.89 12.60 -13.73
C PRO A 136 -20.22 11.89 -13.46
N ARG A 137 -21.18 11.95 -14.41
CA ARG A 137 -22.47 11.23 -14.29
C ARG A 137 -22.33 9.72 -14.31
N SER A 138 -21.21 9.19 -14.76
CA SER A 138 -20.95 7.73 -14.82
C SER A 138 -20.21 7.20 -13.58
N ILE A 139 -20.12 7.97 -12.50
CA ILE A 139 -19.35 7.65 -11.28
C ILE A 139 -19.76 6.30 -10.66
N TYR A 140 -21.02 5.91 -10.80
CA TYR A 140 -21.57 4.66 -10.27
C TYR A 140 -21.42 3.46 -11.22
N LYS A 141 -21.07 3.70 -12.50
CA LYS A 141 -20.96 2.62 -13.50
C LYS A 141 -19.66 1.82 -13.33
N LYS A 142 -19.73 0.52 -13.62
CA LYS A 142 -18.55 -0.35 -13.68
C LYS A 142 -17.62 0.11 -14.83
N GLN A 143 -16.32 -0.06 -14.66
CA GLN A 143 -15.33 0.31 -15.68
C GLN A 143 -15.40 -0.63 -16.90
N PRO A 144 -15.35 -0.10 -18.14
CA PRO A 144 -15.33 -0.89 -19.37
C PRO A 144 -13.90 -1.37 -19.68
N LEU A 145 -13.39 -2.38 -18.95
CA LEU A 145 -11.99 -2.82 -19.02
C LEU A 145 -11.54 -3.24 -20.42
N ASP A 146 -12.40 -3.93 -21.17
CA ASP A 146 -12.07 -4.37 -22.53
C ASP A 146 -11.87 -3.19 -23.49
N LEU A 147 -12.71 -2.17 -23.38
CA LEU A 147 -12.55 -0.95 -24.19
C LEU A 147 -11.30 -0.15 -23.78
N ILE A 148 -10.98 -0.10 -22.48
CA ILE A 148 -9.76 0.53 -21.96
C ILE A 148 -8.52 -0.19 -22.52
N ARG A 149 -8.49 -1.53 -22.42
CA ARG A 149 -7.43 -2.39 -22.97
C ARG A 149 -7.25 -2.16 -24.48
N LYS A 150 -8.35 -2.19 -25.23
CA LYS A 150 -8.35 -2.01 -26.69
C LYS A 150 -7.79 -0.65 -27.12
N TYR A 151 -8.07 0.41 -26.36
CA TYR A 151 -7.68 1.76 -26.72
C TYR A 151 -6.28 2.14 -26.18
N TYR A 152 -5.98 1.81 -24.91
CA TYR A 152 -4.74 2.21 -24.22
C TYR A 152 -3.72 1.09 -24.05
N GLY A 153 -4.10 -0.16 -24.27
CA GLY A 153 -3.24 -1.33 -24.07
C GLY A 153 -3.42 -2.02 -22.72
N GLU A 154 -2.78 -3.18 -22.59
CA GLU A 154 -2.92 -4.09 -21.46
C GLU A 154 -2.34 -3.48 -20.17
N LYS A 155 -1.26 -2.71 -20.22
CA LYS A 155 -0.60 -2.09 -19.07
C LYS A 155 -1.51 -1.11 -18.32
N ILE A 156 -2.27 -0.32 -19.05
CA ILE A 156 -3.27 0.59 -18.46
C ILE A 156 -4.52 -0.19 -18.03
N GLY A 157 -4.91 -1.18 -18.81
CA GLY A 157 -6.04 -2.07 -18.50
C GLY A 157 -5.87 -2.76 -17.14
N ILE A 158 -4.68 -3.32 -16.84
CA ILE A 158 -4.43 -4.02 -15.58
C ILE A 158 -4.39 -3.05 -14.39
N TYR A 159 -3.92 -1.82 -14.56
CA TYR A 159 -3.99 -0.78 -13.54
C TYR A 159 -5.43 -0.50 -13.12
N PHE A 160 -6.32 -0.23 -14.07
CA PHE A 160 -7.72 0.04 -13.76
C PHE A 160 -8.48 -1.19 -13.28
N ALA A 161 -8.10 -2.38 -13.71
CA ALA A 161 -8.62 -3.63 -13.16
C ALA A 161 -8.26 -3.79 -11.69
N TRP A 162 -6.99 -3.53 -11.34
CA TRP A 162 -6.51 -3.56 -9.96
C TRP A 162 -7.16 -2.48 -9.09
N LEU A 163 -7.21 -1.23 -9.57
CA LEU A 163 -7.79 -0.11 -8.81
C LEU A 163 -9.30 -0.31 -8.59
N GLY A 164 -10.01 -0.82 -9.60
CA GLY A 164 -11.43 -1.17 -9.48
C GLY A 164 -11.66 -2.30 -8.48
N TYR A 165 -10.85 -3.34 -8.51
CA TYR A 165 -10.88 -4.43 -7.54
C TYR A 165 -10.58 -3.94 -6.12
N TYR A 166 -9.55 -3.13 -5.93
CA TYR A 166 -9.20 -2.53 -4.65
C TYR A 166 -10.35 -1.70 -4.08
N THR A 167 -10.98 -0.87 -4.91
CA THR A 167 -12.15 -0.06 -4.53
C THR A 167 -13.33 -0.93 -4.08
N GLN A 168 -13.62 -2.02 -4.77
CA GLN A 168 -14.68 -2.96 -4.39
C GLN A 168 -14.42 -3.62 -3.03
N MET A 169 -13.18 -4.06 -2.80
CA MET A 169 -12.80 -4.66 -1.53
C MET A 169 -12.81 -3.65 -0.38
N LEU A 170 -12.42 -2.39 -0.63
CA LEU A 170 -12.49 -1.30 0.35
C LEU A 170 -13.92 -0.99 0.80
N LEU A 171 -14.92 -1.20 -0.05
CA LEU A 171 -16.33 -0.97 0.32
C LEU A 171 -16.72 -1.80 1.54
N LEU A 172 -16.36 -3.09 1.55
CA LEU A 172 -16.62 -3.97 2.69
C LEU A 172 -15.91 -3.48 3.95
N ALA A 173 -14.62 -3.12 3.83
CA ALA A 173 -13.83 -2.62 4.94
C ALA A 173 -14.38 -1.28 5.49
N ALA A 174 -14.84 -0.40 4.59
CA ALA A 174 -15.45 0.89 4.98
C ALA A 174 -16.75 0.71 5.75
N VAL A 175 -17.63 -0.21 5.32
CA VAL A 175 -18.90 -0.50 6.02
C VAL A 175 -18.63 -0.99 7.44
N VAL A 176 -17.72 -1.97 7.60
CA VAL A 176 -17.37 -2.48 8.93
C VAL A 176 -16.68 -1.39 9.78
N GLY A 177 -15.79 -0.60 9.19
CA GLY A 177 -15.11 0.51 9.88
C GLY A 177 -16.08 1.59 10.38
N VAL A 178 -17.06 1.98 9.58
CA VAL A 178 -18.13 2.91 9.97
C VAL A 178 -18.99 2.32 11.08
N ALA A 179 -19.36 1.04 11.00
CA ALA A 179 -20.14 0.39 12.06
C ALA A 179 -19.37 0.39 13.39
N CYS A 180 -18.08 0.10 13.37
CA CYS A 180 -17.21 0.15 14.55
C CYS A 180 -17.06 1.56 15.11
N PHE A 181 -16.93 2.57 14.25
CA PHE A 181 -16.88 3.98 14.66
C PHE A 181 -18.20 4.42 15.31
N LEU A 182 -19.35 4.07 14.73
CA LEU A 182 -20.67 4.39 15.29
C LEU A 182 -20.89 3.69 16.63
N TYR A 183 -20.46 2.43 16.77
CA TYR A 183 -20.49 1.73 18.05
C TYR A 183 -19.68 2.49 19.12
N GLY A 184 -18.46 2.93 18.79
CA GLY A 184 -17.63 3.73 19.69
C GLY A 184 -18.25 5.09 20.02
N TYR A 185 -18.89 5.74 19.03
CA TYR A 185 -19.56 7.02 19.22
C TYR A 185 -20.77 6.93 20.16
N VAL A 186 -21.60 5.90 20.03
CA VAL A 186 -22.73 5.67 20.95
C VAL A 186 -22.23 5.40 22.36
N ASN A 187 -21.11 4.68 22.51
CA ASN A 187 -20.49 4.32 23.78
C ASN A 187 -19.42 5.33 24.26
N GLN A 188 -19.39 6.56 23.77
CA GLN A 188 -18.38 7.58 24.12
C GLN A 188 -18.32 7.94 25.61
N ASN A 189 -19.40 7.72 26.36
CA ASN A 189 -19.47 7.89 27.80
C ASN A 189 -19.16 6.61 28.55
N CYS A 190 -18.02 5.97 28.24
CA CYS A 190 -17.54 4.77 28.91
C CYS A 190 -17.23 5.03 30.39
N THR A 191 -17.23 3.98 31.22
CA THR A 191 -17.08 4.08 32.69
C THR A 191 -15.84 4.85 33.13
N TRP A 192 -14.68 4.53 32.52
CA TRP A 192 -13.44 5.21 32.85
C TRP A 192 -13.37 6.68 32.41
N SER A 193 -14.04 7.06 31.30
CA SER A 193 -14.17 8.46 30.90
C SER A 193 -15.06 9.25 31.87
N LYS A 194 -16.12 8.62 32.40
CA LYS A 194 -16.95 9.21 33.43
C LYS A 194 -16.14 9.49 34.70
N GLU A 195 -15.27 8.56 35.13
CA GLU A 195 -14.39 8.79 36.30
C GLU A 195 -13.46 10.00 36.10
N VAL A 196 -12.84 10.14 34.91
CA VAL A 196 -11.96 11.27 34.58
C VAL A 196 -12.74 12.59 34.59
N CYS A 197 -13.98 12.59 34.07
CA CYS A 197 -14.79 13.78 33.98
C CYS A 197 -15.49 14.16 35.30
N HIS A 198 -15.59 13.21 36.27
CA HIS A 198 -16.29 13.46 37.54
C HIS A 198 -15.53 14.46 38.42
N PRO A 199 -16.16 15.49 38.94
CA PRO A 199 -15.50 16.52 39.75
C PRO A 199 -14.90 15.95 41.06
N ASP A 200 -15.53 14.92 41.64
CA ASP A 200 -15.06 14.31 42.89
C ASP A 200 -13.96 13.26 42.71
N ILE A 201 -13.79 12.71 41.53
CA ILE A 201 -12.75 11.74 41.23
C ILE A 201 -11.64 12.45 40.43
N GLY A 202 -11.84 12.70 39.12
CA GLY A 202 -10.83 13.33 38.27
C GLY A 202 -10.49 14.77 38.63
N GLY A 203 -11.47 15.52 39.25
CA GLY A 203 -11.24 16.89 39.75
C GLY A 203 -10.40 17.01 41.04
N LYS A 204 -10.29 15.92 41.83
CA LYS A 204 -9.43 15.84 43.01
C LYS A 204 -8.03 15.24 42.73
N ILE A 205 -7.85 14.53 41.62
CA ILE A 205 -6.57 13.95 41.29
C ILE A 205 -5.62 15.00 40.68
N ILE A 206 -4.52 15.26 41.36
CA ILE A 206 -3.47 16.16 40.90
C ILE A 206 -2.39 15.34 40.19
N MET A 207 -2.08 15.71 38.94
CA MET A 207 -1.09 15.09 38.12
C MET A 207 0.27 15.81 38.25
N CYS A 208 1.35 15.03 38.18
CA CYS A 208 2.71 15.53 38.17
C CYS A 208 2.99 16.36 36.90
N PRO A 209 3.96 17.33 36.96
CA PRO A 209 4.33 18.14 35.82
C PRO A 209 4.94 17.29 34.70
N GLN A 210 4.58 17.58 33.46
CA GLN A 210 5.08 16.87 32.25
C GLN A 210 6.38 17.47 31.69
N CYS A 211 6.83 18.63 32.15
CA CYS A 211 8.11 19.21 31.80
C CYS A 211 8.83 19.81 33.02
N ASP A 212 10.15 20.05 32.87
CA ASP A 212 10.95 20.57 33.96
C ASP A 212 10.72 22.07 34.17
N LYS A 213 10.60 22.49 35.43
CA LYS A 213 10.54 23.87 35.94
C LYS A 213 9.40 24.77 35.44
N LEU A 214 8.97 24.65 34.19
CA LEU A 214 8.01 25.57 33.57
C LEU A 214 6.56 25.05 33.60
N CYS A 215 6.36 23.73 33.66
CA CYS A 215 5.00 23.16 33.69
C CYS A 215 4.44 23.17 35.10
N PRO A 216 3.17 23.57 35.27
CA PRO A 216 2.48 23.48 36.55
C PRO A 216 2.00 22.08 36.88
N PHE A 217 1.66 21.82 38.14
CA PHE A 217 0.78 20.70 38.50
C PHE A 217 -0.61 20.96 37.90
N TRP A 218 -1.30 19.91 37.51
CA TRP A 218 -2.57 20.03 36.78
C TRP A 218 -3.57 18.96 37.25
N LYS A 219 -4.86 19.21 37.05
CA LYS A 219 -5.94 18.31 37.45
C LYS A 219 -6.29 17.37 36.30
N LEU A 220 -6.56 16.09 36.61
CA LEU A 220 -6.88 15.05 35.61
C LEU A 220 -8.13 15.38 34.78
N ASN A 221 -9.13 16.08 35.37
CA ASN A 221 -10.36 16.44 34.68
C ASN A 221 -10.15 17.35 33.44
N ILE A 222 -9.01 18.01 33.29
CA ILE A 222 -8.67 18.80 32.11
C ILE A 222 -8.63 17.92 30.85
N THR A 223 -8.35 16.65 31.00
CA THR A 223 -8.31 15.66 29.89
C THR A 223 -9.66 14.99 29.62
N CYS A 224 -10.75 15.44 30.22
CA CYS A 224 -12.08 14.85 30.06
C CYS A 224 -12.52 14.73 28.59
N GLU A 225 -12.40 15.81 27.80
CA GLU A 225 -12.77 15.77 26.36
C GLU A 225 -11.89 14.85 25.54
N SER A 226 -10.60 14.79 25.84
CA SER A 226 -9.67 13.83 25.20
C SER A 226 -10.03 12.39 25.56
N SER A 227 -10.42 12.14 26.80
CA SER A 227 -10.85 10.82 27.28
C SER A 227 -12.13 10.34 26.60
N LYS A 228 -13.13 11.22 26.40
CA LYS A 228 -14.34 10.90 25.63
C LYS A 228 -14.04 10.54 24.18
N LYS A 229 -13.20 11.33 23.51
CA LYS A 229 -12.77 11.03 22.15
C LYS A 229 -12.01 9.71 22.08
N LEU A 230 -11.17 9.42 23.07
CA LEU A 230 -10.44 8.16 23.13
C LEU A 230 -11.38 6.96 23.26
N CYS A 231 -12.51 7.07 23.99
CA CYS A 231 -13.51 5.99 24.05
C CYS A 231 -14.09 5.61 22.68
N ILE A 232 -14.15 6.58 21.73
CA ILE A 232 -14.62 6.31 20.37
C ILE A 232 -13.63 5.41 19.63
N PHE A 233 -12.34 5.72 19.71
CA PHE A 233 -11.29 5.03 18.95
C PHE A 233 -10.71 3.79 19.67
N ASP A 234 -10.77 3.76 21.01
CA ASP A 234 -10.24 2.66 21.83
C ASP A 234 -11.39 1.87 22.48
N SER A 235 -12.22 1.26 21.64
CA SER A 235 -13.37 0.46 22.01
C SER A 235 -13.17 -1.02 21.66
N PHE A 236 -14.01 -1.90 22.20
CA PHE A 236 -14.04 -3.31 21.80
C PHE A 236 -14.29 -3.49 20.30
N GLY A 237 -15.08 -2.61 19.68
CA GLY A 237 -15.31 -2.58 18.24
C GLY A 237 -14.01 -2.42 17.44
N THR A 238 -13.07 -1.63 17.92
CA THR A 238 -11.78 -1.43 17.26
C THR A 238 -10.91 -2.70 17.27
N LEU A 239 -10.96 -3.48 18.35
CA LEU A 239 -10.29 -4.78 18.41
C LEU A 239 -10.85 -5.76 17.37
N VAL A 240 -12.19 -5.88 17.32
CA VAL A 240 -12.87 -6.71 16.31
C VAL A 240 -12.53 -6.26 14.90
N PHE A 241 -12.49 -4.95 14.67
CA PHE A 241 -12.12 -4.37 13.39
C PHE A 241 -10.67 -4.67 13.00
N ALA A 242 -9.72 -4.62 13.92
CA ALA A 242 -8.33 -4.96 13.64
C ALA A 242 -8.15 -6.44 13.25
N VAL A 243 -8.86 -7.35 13.92
CA VAL A 243 -8.87 -8.79 13.54
C VAL A 243 -9.50 -8.97 12.16
N PHE A 244 -10.65 -8.33 11.91
CA PHE A 244 -11.30 -8.35 10.60
C PHE A 244 -10.37 -7.87 9.49
N MET A 245 -9.63 -6.77 9.69
CA MET A 245 -8.70 -6.22 8.70
C MET A 245 -7.49 -7.13 8.45
N GLY A 246 -7.05 -7.88 9.44
CA GLY A 246 -6.03 -8.92 9.25
C GLY A 246 -6.48 -10.02 8.28
N ILE A 247 -7.74 -10.46 8.41
CA ILE A 247 -8.37 -11.43 7.50
C ILE A 247 -8.59 -10.77 6.12
N TRP A 248 -9.13 -9.57 6.11
CA TRP A 248 -9.43 -8.82 4.88
C TRP A 248 -8.19 -8.64 3.99
N VAL A 249 -7.04 -8.25 4.55
CA VAL A 249 -5.82 -8.02 3.75
C VAL A 249 -5.30 -9.31 3.12
N THR A 250 -5.44 -10.44 3.81
CA THR A 250 -5.07 -11.75 3.28
C THR A 250 -5.97 -12.17 2.13
N LEU A 251 -7.30 -12.03 2.30
CA LEU A 251 -8.28 -12.32 1.26
C LEU A 251 -8.13 -11.39 0.05
N PHE A 252 -7.86 -10.10 0.29
CA PHE A 252 -7.60 -9.13 -0.75
C PHE A 252 -6.46 -9.57 -1.67
N LEU A 253 -5.31 -9.96 -1.10
CA LEU A 253 -4.15 -10.38 -1.89
C LEU A 253 -4.41 -11.67 -2.65
N GLU A 254 -5.09 -12.62 -2.04
CA GLU A 254 -5.34 -13.93 -2.65
C GLU A 254 -6.37 -13.86 -3.78
N PHE A 255 -7.44 -13.12 -3.60
CA PHE A 255 -8.43 -12.92 -4.66
C PHE A 255 -7.89 -12.06 -5.80
N TRP A 256 -6.98 -11.12 -5.52
CA TRP A 256 -6.30 -10.38 -6.58
C TRP A 256 -5.44 -11.31 -7.43
N LYS A 257 -4.64 -12.20 -6.83
CA LYS A 257 -3.84 -13.16 -7.60
C LYS A 257 -4.69 -14.00 -8.56
N ARG A 258 -5.86 -14.45 -8.09
CA ARG A 258 -6.79 -15.21 -8.93
C ARG A 258 -7.34 -14.38 -10.07
N ARG A 259 -7.77 -13.16 -9.78
CA ARG A 259 -8.28 -12.23 -10.81
C ARG A 259 -7.19 -11.84 -11.80
N GLN A 260 -5.98 -11.64 -11.35
CA GLN A 260 -4.83 -11.38 -12.22
C GLN A 260 -4.56 -12.56 -13.16
N ALA A 261 -4.50 -13.80 -12.66
CA ALA A 261 -4.30 -14.99 -13.48
C ALA A 261 -5.44 -15.19 -14.51
N GLU A 262 -6.67 -14.86 -14.16
CA GLU A 262 -7.82 -14.85 -15.08
C GLU A 262 -7.59 -13.81 -16.20
N LEU A 263 -7.19 -12.58 -15.86
CA LEU A 263 -6.89 -11.53 -16.84
C LEU A 263 -5.68 -11.86 -17.72
N GLU A 264 -4.63 -12.49 -17.17
CA GLU A 264 -3.47 -12.95 -17.93
C GLU A 264 -3.87 -13.97 -18.99
N TYR A 265 -4.78 -14.88 -18.64
CA TYR A 265 -5.30 -15.85 -19.59
C TYR A 265 -6.22 -15.22 -20.65
N GLU A 266 -7.19 -14.36 -20.22
CA GLU A 266 -8.12 -13.68 -21.13
C GLU A 266 -7.38 -12.75 -22.11
N TRP A 267 -6.29 -12.12 -21.68
CA TRP A 267 -5.53 -11.14 -22.49
C TRP A 267 -4.31 -11.72 -23.21
N ASP A 268 -4.07 -13.02 -23.08
CA ASP A 268 -2.95 -13.73 -23.70
C ASP A 268 -1.58 -13.10 -23.42
N THR A 269 -1.31 -12.88 -22.14
CA THR A 269 -0.06 -12.24 -21.66
C THR A 269 0.84 -13.16 -20.82
N VAL A 270 0.51 -14.45 -20.69
CA VAL A 270 1.17 -15.42 -19.78
C VAL A 270 2.67 -15.56 -20.02
N GLU A 271 3.15 -15.49 -21.28
CA GLU A 271 4.56 -15.70 -21.64
C GLU A 271 5.32 -14.37 -21.89
N LEU A 272 4.71 -13.24 -21.60
CA LEU A 272 5.24 -11.94 -22.00
C LEU A 272 6.62 -11.63 -21.43
N GLN A 273 6.89 -11.99 -20.16
CA GLN A 273 8.17 -11.70 -19.51
C GLN A 273 9.34 -12.50 -20.12
N GLN A 274 9.08 -13.71 -20.65
CA GLN A 274 10.09 -14.54 -21.30
C GLN A 274 10.47 -14.00 -22.67
N GLU A 275 9.55 -13.31 -23.34
CA GLU A 275 9.74 -12.74 -24.67
C GLU A 275 10.28 -11.30 -24.67
N GLU A 276 10.46 -10.67 -23.50
CA GLU A 276 10.89 -9.27 -23.41
C GLU A 276 12.33 -9.07 -23.86
N GLN A 277 12.50 -8.18 -24.83
CA GLN A 277 13.81 -7.87 -25.38
C GLN A 277 14.58 -6.85 -24.53
N PRO A 278 15.94 -6.92 -24.51
CA PRO A 278 16.78 -5.97 -23.82
C PRO A 278 16.51 -4.52 -24.26
N ARG A 279 16.74 -3.57 -23.37
CA ARG A 279 16.64 -2.14 -23.66
C ARG A 279 17.71 -1.71 -24.66
N PRO A 280 17.39 -0.81 -25.61
CA PRO A 280 18.39 -0.29 -26.57
C PRO A 280 19.61 0.37 -25.91
N GLU A 281 19.39 1.01 -24.74
CA GLU A 281 20.45 1.64 -23.96
C GLU A 281 21.41 0.62 -23.33
N TYR A 282 20.88 -0.54 -22.94
CA TYR A 282 21.67 -1.67 -22.44
C TYR A 282 22.48 -2.30 -23.58
N GLU A 283 21.84 -2.63 -24.70
CA GLU A 283 22.50 -3.21 -25.89
C GLU A 283 23.65 -2.32 -26.42
N ALA A 284 23.45 -0.99 -26.41
CA ALA A 284 24.48 -0.04 -26.87
C ALA A 284 25.74 -0.03 -25.99
N ARG A 285 25.66 -0.49 -24.72
CA ARG A 285 26.77 -0.53 -23.76
C ARG A 285 27.36 -1.92 -23.56
N CYS A 286 26.82 -2.94 -24.22
CA CYS A 286 27.34 -4.31 -24.13
C CYS A 286 28.68 -4.46 -24.86
N THR A 287 29.78 -4.53 -24.09
CA THR A 287 31.14 -4.64 -24.56
C THR A 287 31.81 -5.96 -24.18
N HIS A 288 31.31 -6.65 -23.19
CA HIS A 288 31.86 -7.88 -22.67
C HIS A 288 31.02 -9.08 -23.12
N VAL A 289 31.69 -10.22 -23.37
CA VAL A 289 31.03 -11.49 -23.67
C VAL A 289 31.18 -12.40 -22.44
N VAL A 290 30.08 -12.95 -21.99
CA VAL A 290 30.03 -13.92 -20.89
C VAL A 290 29.28 -15.14 -21.39
N ILE A 291 29.79 -16.32 -21.11
CA ILE A 291 29.12 -17.58 -21.45
C ILE A 291 28.08 -17.83 -20.34
N ASN A 292 26.83 -17.99 -20.73
CA ASN A 292 25.76 -18.35 -19.81
C ASN A 292 25.96 -19.81 -19.36
N GLU A 293 26.08 -20.04 -18.05
CA GLU A 293 26.35 -21.36 -17.48
C GLU A 293 25.24 -22.39 -17.76
N ILE A 294 24.02 -21.93 -17.99
CA ILE A 294 22.85 -22.81 -18.21
C ILE A 294 22.66 -23.12 -19.68
N THR A 295 22.69 -22.08 -20.55
CA THR A 295 22.40 -22.23 -21.98
C THR A 295 23.66 -22.49 -22.82
N GLN A 296 24.85 -22.30 -22.25
CA GLN A 296 26.16 -22.37 -22.94
C GLN A 296 26.27 -21.40 -24.14
N GLU A 297 25.38 -20.41 -24.22
CA GLU A 297 25.39 -19.38 -25.26
C GLU A 297 26.22 -18.17 -24.84
N GLU A 298 26.86 -17.52 -25.80
CA GLU A 298 27.57 -16.26 -25.59
C GLU A 298 26.58 -15.10 -25.40
N GLU A 299 26.54 -14.57 -24.19
CA GLU A 299 25.72 -13.40 -23.87
C GLU A 299 26.58 -12.14 -23.77
N ARG A 300 26.17 -11.06 -24.46
CA ARG A 300 26.85 -9.77 -24.37
C ARG A 300 26.33 -8.98 -23.19
N VAL A 301 27.22 -8.59 -22.28
CA VAL A 301 26.91 -7.84 -21.08
C VAL A 301 27.69 -6.52 -21.04
N PRO A 302 27.13 -5.45 -20.40
CA PRO A 302 27.77 -4.14 -20.34
C PRO A 302 28.91 -4.08 -19.30
N PHE A 303 28.93 -4.97 -18.32
CA PHE A 303 29.87 -4.95 -17.20
C PHE A 303 30.32 -6.36 -16.82
N THR A 304 31.52 -6.45 -16.26
CA THR A 304 31.98 -7.67 -15.57
C THR A 304 31.16 -7.92 -14.31
N THR A 305 31.13 -9.16 -13.81
CA THR A 305 30.38 -9.55 -12.60
C THR A 305 30.76 -8.67 -11.39
N CYS A 306 32.06 -8.43 -11.20
CA CYS A 306 32.57 -7.56 -10.14
C CYS A 306 32.10 -6.10 -10.33
N GLY A 307 32.13 -5.58 -11.55
CA GLY A 307 31.63 -4.23 -11.87
C GLY A 307 30.13 -4.07 -11.60
N LYS A 308 29.34 -5.12 -11.83
CA LYS A 308 27.90 -5.14 -11.50
C LYS A 308 27.69 -5.10 -9.99
N CYS A 309 28.41 -5.92 -9.21
CA CYS A 309 28.31 -5.94 -7.74
C CYS A 309 28.69 -4.58 -7.13
N ILE A 310 29.76 -3.92 -7.60
CA ILE A 310 30.15 -2.59 -7.10
C ILE A 310 29.07 -1.55 -7.37
N ARG A 311 28.45 -1.56 -8.56
CA ARG A 311 27.37 -0.63 -8.87
C ARG A 311 26.14 -0.84 -7.99
N ILE A 312 25.74 -2.10 -7.78
CA ILE A 312 24.64 -2.43 -6.87
C ILE A 312 24.95 -1.95 -5.43
N ALA A 313 26.17 -2.18 -4.94
CA ALA A 313 26.60 -1.72 -3.62
C ALA A 313 26.57 -0.18 -3.49
N LEU A 314 27.03 0.55 -4.51
CA LEU A 314 26.95 2.01 -4.55
C LEU A 314 25.49 2.50 -4.59
N CYS A 315 24.62 1.86 -5.33
CA CYS A 315 23.19 2.17 -5.36
C CYS A 315 22.54 1.93 -3.99
N ALA A 316 22.85 0.80 -3.34
CA ALA A 316 22.34 0.48 -2.01
C ALA A 316 22.83 1.47 -0.95
N SER A 317 24.11 1.87 -0.99
CA SER A 317 24.67 2.88 -0.07
C SER A 317 24.04 4.26 -0.24
N ALA A 318 23.74 4.66 -1.48
CA ALA A 318 23.01 5.90 -1.75
C ALA A 318 21.58 5.87 -1.20
N VAL A 319 20.85 4.78 -1.37
CA VAL A 319 19.51 4.62 -0.78
C VAL A 319 19.58 4.68 0.74
N LEU A 320 20.54 3.98 1.36
CA LEU A 320 20.75 4.00 2.81
C LEU A 320 21.03 5.41 3.33
N PHE A 321 21.87 6.18 2.65
CA PHE A 321 22.15 7.58 3.00
C PHE A 321 20.86 8.41 3.06
N TRP A 322 19.98 8.28 2.09
CA TRP A 322 18.70 8.99 2.06
C TRP A 322 17.74 8.54 3.16
N ILE A 323 17.74 7.27 3.52
CA ILE A 323 16.97 6.76 4.67
C ILE A 323 17.48 7.36 5.98
N LEU A 324 18.79 7.44 6.16
CA LEU A 324 19.39 8.09 7.34
C LEU A 324 19.04 9.58 7.42
N LEU A 325 18.95 10.27 6.28
CA LEU A 325 18.50 11.66 6.22
C LEU A 325 17.05 11.83 6.70
N ILE A 326 16.15 10.88 6.34
CA ILE A 326 14.77 10.88 6.87
C ILE A 326 14.77 10.70 8.39
N ILE A 327 15.54 9.75 8.90
CA ILE A 327 15.64 9.50 10.35
C ILE A 327 16.13 10.77 11.07
N ALA A 328 17.13 11.46 10.52
CA ALA A 328 17.62 12.73 11.03
C ALA A 328 16.51 13.81 11.02
N SER A 329 15.68 13.87 9.98
CA SER A 329 14.54 14.81 9.91
C SER A 329 13.48 14.50 10.98
N VAL A 330 13.19 13.23 11.25
CA VAL A 330 12.27 12.81 12.32
C VAL A 330 12.80 13.21 13.69
N ILE A 331 14.10 13.03 13.94
CA ILE A 331 14.75 13.51 15.19
C ILE A 331 14.61 15.02 15.30
N GLY A 332 14.81 15.77 14.22
CA GLY A 332 14.60 17.21 14.18
C GLY A 332 13.17 17.63 14.56
N ILE A 333 12.16 16.89 14.07
CA ILE A 333 10.75 17.11 14.42
C ILE A 333 10.52 16.83 15.91
N ILE A 334 11.13 15.77 16.47
CA ILE A 334 11.04 15.47 17.91
C ILE A 334 11.60 16.62 18.76
N VAL A 335 12.77 17.14 18.40
CA VAL A 335 13.38 18.32 19.09
C VAL A 335 12.48 19.54 18.97
N TYR A 336 11.89 19.79 17.81
CA TYR A 336 10.90 20.86 17.60
C TYR A 336 9.71 20.70 18.55
N ARG A 337 9.13 19.50 18.63
CA ARG A 337 7.98 19.19 19.50
C ARG A 337 8.28 19.49 20.97
N LEU A 338 9.43 19.03 21.46
CA LEU A 338 9.88 19.30 22.82
C LEU A 338 9.99 20.81 23.11
N SER A 339 10.59 21.55 22.19
CA SER A 339 10.79 23.01 22.36
C SER A 339 9.48 23.77 22.33
N VAL A 340 8.58 23.45 21.39
CA VAL A 340 7.30 24.15 21.20
C VAL A 340 6.30 23.79 22.30
N PHE A 341 6.30 22.54 22.80
CA PHE A 341 5.47 22.15 23.92
C PHE A 341 5.75 22.99 25.16
N ILE A 342 6.99 23.26 25.48
CA ILE A 342 7.40 24.12 26.59
C ILE A 342 6.85 25.57 26.40
N VAL A 343 6.94 26.10 25.17
CA VAL A 343 6.45 27.45 24.86
C VAL A 343 4.93 27.54 24.97
N PHE A 344 4.22 26.53 24.43
CA PHE A 344 2.77 26.52 24.51
C PHE A 344 2.25 26.31 25.95
N SER A 345 2.90 25.45 26.74
CA SER A 345 2.59 25.28 28.16
C SER A 345 2.78 26.56 28.98
N ALA A 346 3.71 27.44 28.58
CA ALA A 346 3.98 28.70 29.25
C ALA A 346 3.03 29.86 28.80
N LYS A 347 2.62 29.88 27.53
CA LYS A 347 1.94 31.01 26.88
C LYS A 347 0.43 30.83 26.73
N LEU A 348 -0.11 29.60 26.64
CA LEU A 348 -1.54 29.40 26.53
C LEU A 348 -2.23 29.84 27.85
N PRO A 349 -3.31 30.67 27.79
CA PRO A 349 -3.95 31.19 28.97
C PRO A 349 -4.54 30.09 29.84
N LYS A 350 -4.25 30.16 31.13
CA LYS A 350 -4.63 29.16 32.15
C LYS A 350 -6.11 29.23 32.56
N ASN A 351 -6.86 30.24 32.12
CA ASN A 351 -8.25 30.46 32.49
C ASN A 351 -9.18 30.00 31.37
N PHE A 352 -9.74 28.81 31.54
CA PHE A 352 -10.77 28.21 30.72
C PHE A 352 -12.20 28.76 30.94
N ASN A 353 -12.36 30.03 31.32
CA ASN A 353 -13.69 30.64 31.54
C ASN A 353 -14.23 31.32 30.27
N GLY A 354 -13.63 31.06 29.11
CA GLY A 354 -14.08 31.61 27.82
C GLY A 354 -15.23 30.80 27.20
N THR A 355 -16.25 31.51 26.73
CA THR A 355 -17.42 30.99 26.02
C THR A 355 -17.11 30.45 24.61
N ASP A 356 -15.88 30.61 24.10
CA ASP A 356 -15.51 30.22 22.75
C ASP A 356 -15.24 28.71 22.64
N PRO A 357 -16.02 27.99 21.81
CA PRO A 357 -15.90 26.55 21.65
C PRO A 357 -14.52 26.13 21.11
N PHE A 358 -13.85 26.97 20.32
CA PHE A 358 -12.55 26.70 19.72
C PHE A 358 -11.43 26.67 20.79
N GLN A 359 -11.48 27.50 21.78
CA GLN A 359 -10.51 27.59 22.86
C GLN A 359 -10.52 26.37 23.81
N LYS A 360 -11.71 25.72 23.93
CA LYS A 360 -11.90 24.49 24.72
C LYS A 360 -11.17 23.27 24.15
N TYR A 361 -10.95 23.25 22.84
CA TYR A 361 -10.28 22.11 22.14
C TYR A 361 -8.78 22.29 21.96
N LEU A 362 -8.23 23.48 22.19
CA LEU A 362 -6.83 23.81 21.93
C LEU A 362 -5.96 23.64 23.20
N THR A 363 -5.75 22.39 23.62
CA THR A 363 -4.76 22.10 24.67
C THR A 363 -3.33 22.27 24.15
N PRO A 364 -2.32 22.57 25.01
CA PRO A 364 -0.93 22.70 24.57
C PRO A 364 -0.42 21.48 23.83
N GLN A 365 -0.85 20.27 24.19
CA GLN A 365 -0.50 19.03 23.50
C GLN A 365 -1.15 18.90 22.12
N THR A 366 -2.45 19.20 22.00
CA THR A 366 -3.12 19.16 20.69
C THR A 366 -2.54 20.19 19.73
N ALA A 367 -2.24 21.41 20.20
CA ALA A 367 -1.61 22.45 19.39
C ALA A 367 -0.21 22.03 18.92
N THR A 368 0.63 21.48 19.79
CA THR A 368 1.97 20.97 19.45
C THR A 368 1.86 19.81 18.45
N SER A 369 0.91 18.92 18.65
CA SER A 369 0.70 17.76 17.78
C SER A 369 0.30 18.16 16.37
N ILE A 370 -0.66 19.08 16.23
CA ILE A 370 -1.12 19.59 14.94
C ILE A 370 0.00 20.33 14.20
N THR A 371 0.72 21.25 14.87
CA THR A 371 1.81 22.00 14.24
C THR A 371 2.96 21.10 13.80
N ALA A 372 3.35 20.13 14.63
CA ALA A 372 4.37 19.15 14.27
C ALA A 372 3.95 18.25 13.10
N SER A 373 2.67 17.85 13.04
CA SER A 373 2.14 17.03 11.95
C SER A 373 2.12 17.78 10.61
N VAL A 374 1.77 19.08 10.64
CA VAL A 374 1.83 19.94 9.44
C VAL A 374 3.27 20.13 8.96
N ILE A 375 4.20 20.40 9.86
CA ILE A 375 5.62 20.52 9.52
C ILE A 375 6.16 19.20 8.98
N SER A 376 5.83 18.08 9.62
CA SER A 376 6.18 16.74 9.14
C SER A 376 5.69 16.52 7.70
N PHE A 377 4.42 16.86 7.42
CA PHE A 377 3.86 16.74 6.08
C PHE A 377 4.61 17.59 5.03
N ILE A 378 4.95 18.84 5.35
CA ILE A 378 5.74 19.71 4.46
C ILE A 378 7.12 19.11 4.17
N ILE A 379 7.82 18.62 5.20
CA ILE A 379 9.14 17.97 5.05
C ILE A 379 9.03 16.72 4.17
N ILE A 380 8.01 15.89 4.38
CA ILE A 380 7.74 14.69 3.57
C ILE A 380 7.61 15.06 2.09
N MET A 381 6.86 16.11 1.77
CA MET A 381 6.65 16.55 0.39
C MET A 381 7.95 17.06 -0.26
N ILE A 382 8.76 17.82 0.47
CA ILE A 382 10.05 18.32 -0.01
C ILE A 382 11.02 17.16 -0.29
N LEU A 383 11.17 16.24 0.66
CA LEU A 383 12.06 15.10 0.53
C LEU A 383 11.66 14.18 -0.63
N ASN A 384 10.36 13.94 -0.82
CA ASN A 384 9.85 13.16 -1.96
C ASN A 384 10.26 13.77 -3.30
N THR A 385 10.08 15.07 -3.47
CA THR A 385 10.39 15.76 -4.73
C THR A 385 11.89 15.71 -5.07
N ILE A 386 12.76 15.77 -4.05
CA ILE A 386 14.21 15.67 -4.25
C ILE A 386 14.61 14.23 -4.58
N TYR A 387 14.11 13.27 -3.78
CA TYR A 387 14.49 11.87 -3.91
C TYR A 387 14.03 11.23 -5.23
N GLU A 388 12.90 11.66 -5.77
CA GLU A 388 12.41 11.20 -7.07
C GLU A 388 13.48 11.31 -8.17
N LYS A 389 14.12 12.48 -8.26
CA LYS A 389 15.20 12.72 -9.25
C LYS A 389 16.43 11.85 -8.98
N VAL A 390 16.75 11.68 -7.70
CA VAL A 390 17.90 10.86 -7.27
C VAL A 390 17.65 9.38 -7.58
N ALA A 391 16.45 8.86 -7.31
CA ALA A 391 16.10 7.47 -7.57
C ALA A 391 16.18 7.12 -9.08
N ILE A 392 15.70 8.02 -9.94
CA ILE A 392 15.82 7.87 -11.41
C ILE A 392 17.30 7.85 -11.81
N MET A 393 18.13 8.74 -11.25
CA MET A 393 19.56 8.79 -11.52
C MET A 393 20.27 7.50 -11.09
N ILE A 394 19.98 7.00 -9.90
CA ILE A 394 20.55 5.76 -9.35
C ILE A 394 20.16 4.57 -10.23
N THR A 395 18.88 4.47 -10.64
CA THR A 395 18.40 3.35 -11.47
C THR A 395 18.99 3.40 -12.88
N ASN A 396 19.18 4.58 -13.46
CA ASN A 396 19.89 4.72 -14.75
C ASN A 396 21.37 4.36 -14.63
N PHE A 397 22.00 4.58 -13.49
CA PHE A 397 23.38 4.18 -13.22
C PHE A 397 23.51 2.65 -13.11
N GLU A 398 22.53 1.96 -12.52
CA GLU A 398 22.49 0.50 -12.40
C GLU A 398 22.40 -0.20 -13.77
N LEU A 399 21.72 0.41 -14.73
CA LEU A 399 21.51 -0.08 -16.11
C LEU A 399 20.86 -1.47 -16.18
N PRO A 400 19.60 -1.62 -15.78
CA PRO A 400 18.86 -2.89 -15.89
C PRO A 400 18.70 -3.36 -17.34
N ARG A 401 18.61 -4.69 -17.54
CA ARG A 401 18.56 -5.33 -18.88
C ARG A 401 17.25 -5.04 -19.61
N THR A 402 16.12 -5.36 -18.97
CA THR A 402 14.80 -5.19 -19.58
C THR A 402 14.10 -3.94 -19.07
N GLN A 403 13.01 -3.55 -19.72
CA GLN A 403 12.21 -2.42 -19.26
C GLN A 403 11.47 -2.77 -17.97
N THR A 404 10.99 -4.00 -17.84
CA THR A 404 10.34 -4.52 -16.63
C THR A 404 11.31 -4.54 -15.45
N ASP A 405 12.58 -4.97 -15.63
CA ASP A 405 13.60 -4.91 -14.59
C ASP A 405 13.88 -3.48 -14.14
N TYR A 406 13.90 -2.53 -15.08
CA TYR A 406 14.09 -1.11 -14.78
C TYR A 406 12.95 -0.57 -13.91
N GLU A 407 11.71 -0.84 -14.30
CA GLU A 407 10.52 -0.41 -13.56
C GLU A 407 10.47 -1.06 -12.18
N ASN A 408 10.76 -2.35 -12.06
CA ASN A 408 10.78 -3.07 -10.79
C ASN A 408 11.88 -2.56 -9.84
N SER A 409 13.08 -2.31 -10.37
CA SER A 409 14.20 -1.77 -9.58
C SER A 409 13.91 -0.34 -9.09
N LEU A 410 13.36 0.51 -9.96
CA LEU A 410 12.93 1.86 -9.60
C LEU A 410 11.80 1.82 -8.55
N THR A 411 10.82 0.95 -8.74
CA THR A 411 9.68 0.75 -7.84
C THR A 411 10.14 0.40 -6.43
N MET A 412 11.06 -0.56 -6.31
CA MET A 412 11.55 -0.99 -5.01
C MET A 412 12.30 0.13 -4.27
N LYS A 413 13.15 0.89 -4.98
CA LYS A 413 13.90 2.03 -4.39
C LYS A 413 12.97 3.16 -3.97
N MET A 414 12.04 3.56 -4.83
CA MET A 414 11.08 4.62 -4.53
C MET A 414 10.16 4.23 -3.39
N PHE A 415 9.64 3.00 -3.41
CA PHE A 415 8.77 2.53 -2.35
C PHE A 415 9.47 2.48 -0.99
N LEU A 416 10.70 1.91 -0.91
CA LEU A 416 11.43 1.81 0.34
C LEU A 416 11.69 3.19 0.97
N PHE A 417 12.08 4.17 0.17
CA PHE A 417 12.27 5.53 0.66
C PHE A 417 10.95 6.15 1.12
N GLN A 418 9.90 6.05 0.30
CA GLN A 418 8.60 6.64 0.65
C GLN A 418 7.96 5.94 1.84
N PHE A 419 8.13 4.63 1.97
CA PHE A 419 7.70 3.89 3.14
C PHE A 419 8.28 4.48 4.43
N VAL A 420 9.60 4.67 4.48
CA VAL A 420 10.23 5.28 5.66
C VAL A 420 9.78 6.73 5.82
N ASN A 421 9.71 7.51 4.74
CA ASN A 421 9.37 8.92 4.79
C ASN A 421 7.95 9.19 5.30
N TYR A 422 6.95 8.42 4.84
CA TYR A 422 5.55 8.63 5.25
C TYR A 422 5.22 8.01 6.61
N TYR A 423 5.78 6.84 6.92
CA TYR A 423 5.34 6.10 8.10
C TYR A 423 6.21 6.28 9.34
N SER A 424 7.44 6.79 9.22
CA SER A 424 8.38 6.93 10.34
C SER A 424 7.81 7.77 11.50
N SER A 425 7.14 8.88 11.20
CA SER A 425 6.49 9.72 12.22
C SER A 425 5.35 8.99 12.94
N CYS A 426 4.57 8.18 12.22
CA CYS A 426 3.50 7.36 12.79
C CYS A 426 4.08 6.24 13.68
N PHE A 427 5.15 5.57 13.22
CA PHE A 427 5.86 4.57 14.02
C PHE A 427 6.47 5.16 15.29
N TYR A 428 7.02 6.38 15.21
CA TYR A 428 7.52 7.07 16.38
C TYR A 428 6.42 7.30 17.43
N ILE A 429 5.29 7.85 17.02
CA ILE A 429 4.16 8.10 17.95
C ILE A 429 3.59 6.80 18.50
N ALA A 430 3.48 5.75 17.68
CA ALA A 430 2.89 4.49 18.08
C ALA A 430 3.77 3.71 19.08
N PHE A 431 5.10 3.68 18.88
CA PHE A 431 5.97 2.73 19.58
C PHE A 431 7.05 3.37 20.46
N PHE A 432 7.41 4.61 20.25
CA PHE A 432 8.51 5.26 20.99
C PHE A 432 8.04 6.35 21.91
N LYS A 433 7.10 7.18 21.48
CA LYS A 433 6.59 8.28 22.30
C LYS A 433 5.92 7.75 23.57
N GLY A 434 6.25 8.33 24.73
CA GLY A 434 5.63 7.99 26.01
C GLY A 434 5.95 6.60 26.58
N LYS A 435 6.89 5.84 25.96
CA LYS A 435 7.27 4.50 26.44
C LYS A 435 8.53 4.50 27.31
N PHE A 436 9.47 5.40 27.03
CA PHE A 436 10.75 5.49 27.71
C PHE A 436 10.83 6.81 28.52
N VAL A 437 9.90 7.00 29.46
CA VAL A 437 9.77 8.29 30.16
C VAL A 437 10.43 8.27 31.53
N GLY A 438 10.49 7.10 32.20
CA GLY A 438 10.93 6.97 33.60
C GLY A 438 9.80 7.34 34.58
N TYR A 439 10.16 7.76 35.77
CA TYR A 439 9.22 8.27 36.80
C TYR A 439 9.58 9.74 37.15
N PRO A 440 8.69 10.50 37.78
CA PRO A 440 8.91 11.94 37.99
C PRO A 440 10.20 12.31 38.75
N GLY A 441 10.68 11.44 39.63
CA GLY A 441 11.95 11.62 40.36
C GLY A 441 13.19 11.40 39.51
N GLU A 442 13.08 10.58 38.44
CA GLU A 442 14.19 10.19 37.55
C GLU A 442 13.71 10.06 36.11
N PRO A 443 13.36 11.20 35.48
CA PRO A 443 12.92 11.21 34.10
C PRO A 443 14.08 10.88 33.12
N VAL A 444 13.74 10.23 31.99
CA VAL A 444 14.71 9.92 30.95
C VAL A 444 14.93 11.16 30.08
N TYR A 445 16.21 11.50 29.86
CA TYR A 445 16.61 12.66 29.02
C TYR A 445 17.23 12.21 27.71
N TRP A 446 16.76 12.76 26.61
CA TRP A 446 17.43 12.68 25.31
C TRP A 446 18.69 13.55 25.30
N LEU A 447 19.82 12.98 24.86
CA LEU A 447 21.13 13.66 24.84
C LEU A 447 21.50 14.30 26.21
N GLY A 448 20.99 13.78 27.31
CA GLY A 448 21.24 14.29 28.66
C GLY A 448 20.64 15.67 28.96
N LYS A 449 19.90 16.29 28.04
CA LYS A 449 19.39 17.65 28.17
C LYS A 449 17.87 17.79 28.02
N TYR A 450 17.25 17.04 27.13
CA TYR A 450 15.83 17.17 26.82
C TYR A 450 15.04 16.03 27.46
N ARG A 451 14.07 16.35 28.33
CA ARG A 451 13.16 15.35 28.93
C ARG A 451 12.33 14.71 27.81
N ASN A 452 12.17 13.38 27.88
CA ASN A 452 11.38 12.65 26.90
C ASN A 452 9.90 13.05 26.93
N GLU A 453 9.25 13.03 25.76
CA GLU A 453 7.82 13.39 25.65
C GLU A 453 6.93 12.37 26.36
N GLU A 454 5.95 12.86 27.09
CA GLU A 454 4.89 12.06 27.71
C GLU A 454 3.61 12.11 26.86
N CYS A 455 2.82 11.03 26.93
CA CYS A 455 1.47 11.05 26.40
C CYS A 455 0.48 11.59 27.45
N ASP A 456 -0.71 12.01 27.02
CA ASP A 456 -1.82 12.24 27.95
C ASP A 456 -2.12 10.94 28.74
N PRO A 457 -2.72 11.03 29.93
CA PRO A 457 -3.07 9.86 30.73
C PRO A 457 -3.94 8.84 29.99
N GLY A 458 -4.68 9.24 28.98
CA GLY A 458 -5.40 8.37 28.06
C GLY A 458 -4.52 7.62 27.05
N GLY A 459 -3.25 7.97 26.89
CA GLY A 459 -2.31 7.36 25.92
C GLY A 459 -2.13 8.18 24.65
N CYS A 460 -1.24 7.71 23.75
CA CYS A 460 -0.88 8.37 22.50
C CYS A 460 -1.78 8.00 21.31
N LEU A 461 -2.83 7.21 21.48
CA LEU A 461 -3.66 6.73 20.36
C LEU A 461 -4.36 7.86 19.62
N LEU A 462 -4.91 8.84 20.34
CA LEU A 462 -5.60 9.99 19.76
C LEU A 462 -4.63 10.87 18.94
N GLU A 463 -3.39 11.00 19.39
CA GLU A 463 -2.36 11.72 18.67
C GLU A 463 -1.94 11.00 17.39
N LEU A 464 -1.82 9.67 17.44
CA LEU A 464 -1.58 8.85 16.26
C LEU A 464 -2.71 8.99 15.23
N THR A 465 -3.96 8.98 15.68
CA THR A 465 -5.14 9.22 14.83
C THR A 465 -5.08 10.60 14.15
N THR A 466 -4.71 11.63 14.89
CA THR A 466 -4.55 13.00 14.37
C THR A 466 -3.45 13.07 13.32
N GLN A 467 -2.29 12.47 13.59
CA GLN A 467 -1.17 12.41 12.67
C GLN A 467 -1.55 11.71 11.35
N LEU A 468 -2.22 10.55 11.46
CA LEU A 468 -2.70 9.80 10.29
C LEU A 468 -3.69 10.60 9.47
N THR A 469 -4.66 11.25 10.12
CA THR A 469 -5.67 12.07 9.44
C THR A 469 -5.03 13.23 8.69
N ILE A 470 -4.04 13.91 9.26
CA ILE A 470 -3.35 15.04 8.63
C ILE A 470 -2.50 14.57 7.46
N ILE A 471 -1.74 13.48 7.60
CA ILE A 471 -0.88 12.99 6.51
C ILE A 471 -1.73 12.41 5.38
N MET A 472 -2.68 11.53 5.69
CA MET A 472 -3.51 10.86 4.69
C MET A 472 -4.46 11.84 3.99
N GLY A 473 -5.17 12.66 4.76
CA GLY A 473 -6.07 13.68 4.24
C GLY A 473 -5.33 14.81 3.52
N GLY A 474 -4.22 15.28 4.08
CA GLY A 474 -3.36 16.29 3.47
C GLY A 474 -2.79 15.85 2.13
N LYS A 475 -2.33 14.59 2.03
CA LYS A 475 -1.85 14.02 0.76
C LYS A 475 -2.97 13.94 -0.28
N ALA A 476 -4.13 13.39 0.08
CA ALA A 476 -5.27 13.27 -0.82
C ALA A 476 -5.74 14.66 -1.33
N ILE A 477 -5.86 15.65 -0.45
CA ILE A 477 -6.24 17.01 -0.83
C ILE A 477 -5.17 17.64 -1.74
N TRP A 478 -3.89 17.50 -1.41
CA TRP A 478 -2.80 18.08 -2.18
C TRP A 478 -2.73 17.50 -3.59
N ASN A 479 -2.85 16.20 -3.74
CA ASN A 479 -2.85 15.53 -5.05
C ASN A 479 -4.04 15.97 -5.90
N ASN A 480 -5.26 15.96 -5.35
CA ASN A 480 -6.44 16.44 -6.06
C ASN A 480 -6.32 17.93 -6.49
N ILE A 481 -5.68 18.78 -5.67
CA ILE A 481 -5.40 20.18 -6.06
C ILE A 481 -4.44 20.22 -7.24
N GLN A 482 -3.37 19.45 -7.22
CA GLN A 482 -2.39 19.44 -8.31
C GLN A 482 -2.97 18.88 -9.61
N GLU A 483 -3.80 17.85 -9.53
CA GLU A 483 -4.30 17.12 -10.69
C GLU A 483 -5.53 17.72 -11.34
N VAL A 484 -6.41 18.32 -10.56
CA VAL A 484 -7.69 18.89 -11.03
C VAL A 484 -7.65 20.40 -11.04
N LEU A 485 -7.34 21.02 -9.91
CA LEU A 485 -7.47 22.46 -9.73
C LEU A 485 -6.43 23.23 -10.54
N LEU A 486 -5.17 22.83 -10.51
CA LEU A 486 -4.09 23.52 -11.24
C LEU A 486 -4.29 23.50 -12.77
N PRO A 487 -4.58 22.36 -13.44
CA PRO A 487 -4.89 22.33 -14.86
C PRO A 487 -6.16 23.14 -15.20
N TRP A 488 -7.19 23.06 -14.35
CA TRP A 488 -8.43 23.80 -14.53
C TRP A 488 -8.18 25.32 -14.50
N VAL A 489 -7.43 25.83 -13.53
CA VAL A 489 -7.04 27.24 -13.42
C VAL A 489 -6.19 27.68 -14.61
N LYS A 490 -5.21 26.87 -15.02
CA LYS A 490 -4.40 27.16 -16.23
C LYS A 490 -5.26 27.26 -17.47
N ASN A 491 -6.22 26.36 -17.66
CA ASN A 491 -7.16 26.40 -18.78
C ASN A 491 -8.08 27.63 -18.72
N LEU A 492 -8.53 28.01 -17.53
CA LEU A 492 -9.34 29.21 -17.33
C LEU A 492 -8.55 30.48 -17.71
N ILE A 493 -7.32 30.62 -17.23
CA ILE A 493 -6.42 31.73 -17.55
C ILE A 493 -6.11 31.75 -19.06
N GLY A 494 -5.87 30.58 -19.67
CA GLY A 494 -5.69 30.44 -21.12
C GLY A 494 -6.89 30.94 -21.90
N ARG A 495 -8.10 30.56 -21.51
CA ARG A 495 -9.34 31.05 -22.14
C ARG A 495 -9.52 32.56 -22.02
N CYS A 496 -9.21 33.12 -20.85
CA CYS A 496 -9.28 34.57 -20.63
C CYS A 496 -8.27 35.35 -21.51
N ARG A 497 -7.14 34.74 -21.91
CA ARG A 497 -6.14 35.36 -22.78
C ARG A 497 -6.49 35.24 -24.28
N THR A 498 -7.30 34.22 -24.68
CA THR A 498 -7.63 33.94 -26.10
C THR A 498 -8.95 34.56 -26.59
N VAL A 499 -9.54 35.50 -25.88
CA VAL A 499 -10.82 36.14 -26.23
C VAL A 499 -10.75 37.01 -27.53
N SER A 500 -9.65 37.04 -28.25
CA SER A 500 -9.55 37.80 -29.52
C SER A 500 -8.90 36.93 -30.61
N GLY A 501 -9.73 36.20 -31.35
CA GLY A 501 -9.28 35.55 -32.58
C GLY A 501 -10.29 34.53 -33.10
N ALA A 502 -10.66 34.62 -34.36
CA ALA A 502 -11.53 33.70 -35.10
C ALA A 502 -11.12 32.24 -34.83
N GLU A 503 -12.09 31.35 -34.64
CA GLU A 503 -11.86 29.89 -34.49
C GLU A 503 -11.07 29.39 -35.70
N LYS A 504 -9.77 29.28 -35.55
CA LYS A 504 -8.89 28.66 -36.51
C LYS A 504 -9.11 27.15 -36.44
N ILE A 505 -9.67 26.57 -37.47
CA ILE A 505 -9.82 25.12 -37.58
C ILE A 505 -8.41 24.51 -37.59
N THR A 506 -7.94 24.08 -36.46
CA THR A 506 -6.64 23.42 -36.33
C THR A 506 -6.74 21.95 -36.72
N PRO A 507 -5.77 21.37 -37.42
CA PRO A 507 -5.76 19.94 -37.76
C PRO A 507 -5.65 19.07 -36.48
N ARG A 508 -6.13 17.83 -36.53
CA ARG A 508 -6.17 16.91 -35.38
C ARG A 508 -4.82 16.72 -34.70
N TRP A 509 -3.76 16.54 -35.47
CA TRP A 509 -2.41 16.35 -34.92
C TRP A 509 -1.93 17.57 -34.13
N GLU A 510 -2.36 18.79 -34.51
CA GLU A 510 -2.01 20.01 -33.77
C GLU A 510 -2.83 20.11 -32.47
N GLN A 511 -4.11 19.74 -32.51
CA GLN A 511 -4.95 19.68 -31.30
C GLN A 511 -4.38 18.69 -30.28
N ASP A 512 -4.02 17.48 -30.71
CA ASP A 512 -3.40 16.46 -29.87
C ASP A 512 -1.98 16.88 -29.40
N TYR A 513 -1.25 17.64 -30.22
CA TYR A 513 0.07 18.17 -29.81
C TYR A 513 -0.02 19.16 -28.65
N HIS A 514 -1.09 19.91 -28.53
CA HIS A 514 -1.30 20.82 -27.39
C HIS A 514 -1.71 20.14 -26.11
N LEU A 515 -2.11 18.87 -26.16
CA LEU A 515 -2.37 18.07 -24.96
C LEU A 515 -1.08 17.81 -24.16
N GLN A 516 -1.23 17.57 -22.88
CA GLN A 516 -0.09 17.30 -21.98
C GLN A 516 0.54 15.94 -22.30
N LEU A 517 1.86 15.85 -22.13
CA LEU A 517 2.57 14.59 -22.24
C LEU A 517 2.51 13.86 -20.91
N MET A 518 1.93 12.67 -20.88
CA MET A 518 2.12 11.75 -19.75
C MET A 518 3.56 11.21 -19.80
N GLY A 519 4.33 11.47 -18.75
CA GLY A 519 5.71 10.97 -18.64
C GLY A 519 5.77 9.44 -18.70
N ARG A 520 6.93 8.88 -19.01
CA ARG A 520 7.17 7.43 -19.03
C ARG A 520 6.83 6.76 -17.68
N LEU A 521 6.92 7.51 -16.59
CA LEU A 521 6.66 7.05 -15.23
C LEU A 521 5.28 7.51 -14.71
N GLY A 522 4.40 8.06 -15.56
CA GLY A 522 3.09 8.56 -15.10
C GLY A 522 2.29 7.48 -14.38
N LEU A 523 2.10 6.33 -15.02
CA LEU A 523 1.38 5.21 -14.41
C LEU A 523 2.06 4.66 -13.14
N PHE A 524 3.38 4.74 -13.06
CA PHE A 524 4.14 4.37 -11.87
C PHE A 524 3.76 5.23 -10.66
N TYR A 525 3.58 6.55 -10.84
CA TYR A 525 3.19 7.45 -9.74
C TYR A 525 1.77 7.20 -9.26
N GLU A 526 0.86 6.86 -10.16
CA GLU A 526 -0.52 6.49 -9.81
C GLU A 526 -0.53 5.21 -8.95
N TYR A 527 0.21 4.17 -9.33
CA TYR A 527 0.38 2.98 -8.48
C TYR A 527 0.97 3.32 -7.11
N LEU A 528 2.04 4.11 -7.09
CA LEU A 528 2.75 4.47 -5.87
C LEU A 528 1.83 5.21 -4.89
N GLU A 529 0.99 6.10 -5.40
CA GLU A 529 0.00 6.80 -4.59
C GLU A 529 -0.97 5.84 -3.90
N MET A 530 -1.55 4.93 -4.67
CA MET A 530 -2.52 3.98 -4.17
C MET A 530 -1.90 2.96 -3.21
N ILE A 531 -0.66 2.53 -3.44
CA ILE A 531 0.05 1.60 -2.55
C ILE A 531 0.44 2.26 -1.22
N ILE A 532 0.84 3.52 -1.23
CA ILE A 532 1.07 4.27 0.03
C ILE A 532 -0.25 4.44 0.79
N GLN A 533 -1.36 4.75 0.10
CA GLN A 533 -2.68 4.78 0.73
C GLN A 533 -3.07 3.41 1.33
N PHE A 534 -2.84 2.32 0.60
CA PHE A 534 -3.07 0.95 1.09
C PHE A 534 -2.27 0.68 2.37
N GLY A 535 -1.01 1.14 2.44
CA GLY A 535 -0.21 1.03 3.65
C GLY A 535 -0.83 1.78 4.85
N PHE A 536 -1.33 3.01 4.69
CA PHE A 536 -2.03 3.73 5.76
C PHE A 536 -3.28 3.00 6.24
N VAL A 537 -4.07 2.48 5.30
CA VAL A 537 -5.32 1.76 5.62
C VAL A 537 -5.05 0.45 6.35
N THR A 538 -3.93 -0.23 6.07
CA THR A 538 -3.64 -1.55 6.64
C THR A 538 -2.75 -1.52 7.88
N LEU A 539 -1.67 -0.72 7.88
CA LEU A 539 -0.68 -0.71 8.97
C LEU A 539 -1.20 -0.12 10.28
N PHE A 540 -2.08 0.90 10.21
CA PHE A 540 -2.51 1.68 11.36
C PHE A 540 -4.03 1.65 11.58
N VAL A 541 -4.69 0.66 11.04
CA VAL A 541 -6.16 0.55 11.08
C VAL A 541 -6.72 0.48 12.49
N ALA A 542 -5.99 -0.13 13.42
CA ALA A 542 -6.35 -0.21 14.84
C ALA A 542 -6.45 1.17 15.52
N SER A 543 -5.83 2.20 14.97
CA SER A 543 -5.92 3.58 15.51
C SER A 543 -6.98 4.43 14.81
N PHE A 544 -7.36 4.10 13.56
CA PHE A 544 -8.27 4.92 12.77
C PHE A 544 -9.25 4.09 11.92
N PRO A 545 -10.37 3.62 12.50
CA PRO A 545 -11.35 2.77 11.80
C PRO A 545 -12.00 3.41 10.57
N LEU A 546 -11.97 4.74 10.43
CA LEU A 546 -12.51 5.45 9.26
C LEU A 546 -11.52 5.55 8.08
N ALA A 547 -10.28 5.08 8.22
CA ALA A 547 -9.29 5.12 7.14
C ALA A 547 -9.77 4.42 5.85
N PRO A 548 -10.42 3.23 5.87
CA PRO A 548 -10.95 2.60 4.68
C PRO A 548 -12.03 3.43 3.98
N LEU A 549 -12.86 4.16 4.73
CA LEU A 549 -13.88 5.05 4.17
C LEU A 549 -13.24 6.22 3.41
N LEU A 550 -12.23 6.87 4.00
CA LEU A 550 -11.49 7.95 3.33
C LEU A 550 -10.80 7.44 2.07
N ALA A 551 -10.17 6.27 2.14
CA ALA A 551 -9.54 5.63 0.99
C ALA A 551 -10.56 5.27 -0.10
N LEU A 552 -11.74 4.76 0.26
CA LEU A 552 -12.81 4.45 -0.68
C LEU A 552 -13.26 5.69 -1.46
N VAL A 553 -13.51 6.78 -0.76
CA VAL A 553 -13.92 8.05 -1.38
C VAL A 553 -12.82 8.55 -2.32
N ASN A 554 -11.56 8.55 -1.87
CA ASN A 554 -10.43 8.95 -2.71
C ASN A 554 -10.32 8.07 -3.97
N ASN A 555 -10.42 6.74 -3.86
CA ASN A 555 -10.30 5.82 -5.01
C ASN A 555 -11.44 6.00 -6.02
N ILE A 556 -12.67 6.25 -5.55
CA ILE A 556 -13.79 6.51 -6.46
C ILE A 556 -13.54 7.80 -7.26
N LEU A 557 -13.00 8.84 -6.63
CA LEU A 557 -12.62 10.08 -7.30
C LEU A 557 -11.45 9.85 -8.26
N GLU A 558 -10.41 9.15 -7.81
CA GLU A 558 -9.19 8.87 -8.56
C GLU A 558 -9.45 8.11 -9.87
N ILE A 559 -10.27 7.05 -9.82
CA ILE A 559 -10.69 6.32 -11.04
C ILE A 559 -11.27 7.29 -12.09
N ARG A 560 -12.05 8.27 -11.66
CA ARG A 560 -12.71 9.20 -12.59
C ARG A 560 -11.79 10.35 -13.03
N VAL A 561 -10.96 10.83 -12.16
CA VAL A 561 -9.95 11.84 -12.46
C VAL A 561 -8.93 11.28 -13.45
N ASP A 562 -8.42 10.06 -13.21
CA ASP A 562 -7.50 9.39 -14.13
C ASP A 562 -8.14 9.11 -15.50
N ALA A 563 -9.38 8.62 -15.50
CA ALA A 563 -10.14 8.43 -16.72
C ALA A 563 -10.28 9.75 -17.51
N TRP A 564 -10.60 10.83 -16.83
CA TRP A 564 -10.72 12.16 -17.41
C TRP A 564 -9.37 12.70 -17.92
N LYS A 565 -8.31 12.56 -17.12
CA LYS A 565 -6.93 12.92 -17.55
C LYS A 565 -6.54 12.21 -18.83
N LEU A 566 -6.70 10.88 -18.89
CA LEU A 566 -6.32 10.05 -20.03
C LEU A 566 -7.14 10.37 -21.30
N THR A 567 -8.45 10.58 -21.14
CA THR A 567 -9.34 10.81 -22.29
C THR A 567 -9.29 12.22 -22.83
N THR A 568 -9.06 13.23 -21.97
CA THR A 568 -9.22 14.65 -22.38
C THR A 568 -7.96 15.49 -22.28
N GLN A 569 -7.04 15.21 -21.34
CA GLN A 569 -5.91 16.09 -21.03
C GLN A 569 -4.57 15.60 -21.58
N TYR A 570 -4.39 14.28 -21.68
CA TYR A 570 -3.13 13.71 -22.12
C TYR A 570 -3.14 13.32 -23.60
N ARG A 571 -1.96 13.40 -24.23
CA ARG A 571 -1.72 12.76 -25.52
C ARG A 571 -1.89 11.26 -25.38
N ARG A 572 -2.40 10.61 -26.42
CA ARG A 572 -2.50 9.15 -26.42
C ARG A 572 -1.13 8.54 -26.22
N MET A 573 -1.03 7.61 -25.26
CA MET A 573 0.21 6.88 -25.00
C MET A 573 0.40 5.75 -25.99
N VAL A 574 1.66 5.35 -26.17
CA VAL A 574 1.96 4.11 -26.90
C VAL A 574 1.45 2.93 -26.08
N PRO A 575 0.58 2.08 -26.64
CA PRO A 575 0.05 0.95 -25.92
C PRO A 575 1.16 -0.05 -25.60
N GLU A 576 1.34 -0.35 -24.33
CA GLU A 576 2.32 -1.33 -23.84
C GLU A 576 1.60 -2.56 -23.30
N LYS A 577 2.20 -3.74 -23.49
CA LYS A 577 1.76 -4.99 -22.87
C LYS A 577 2.27 -5.05 -21.43
N ALA A 578 1.50 -5.65 -20.55
CA ALA A 578 1.91 -6.03 -19.20
C ALA A 578 1.27 -7.38 -18.85
N GLN A 579 2.01 -8.22 -18.15
CA GLN A 579 1.52 -9.50 -17.65
C GLN A 579 0.86 -9.30 -16.29
N ASP A 580 1.54 -8.57 -15.39
CA ASP A 580 1.16 -8.35 -14.01
C ASP A 580 1.36 -6.89 -13.58
N ILE A 581 1.15 -6.62 -12.30
CA ILE A 581 1.43 -5.31 -11.69
C ILE A 581 2.91 -5.17 -11.26
N GLY A 582 3.79 -6.09 -11.65
CA GLY A 582 5.23 -6.05 -11.37
C GLY A 582 5.57 -6.13 -9.89
N ALA A 583 6.59 -5.37 -9.47
CA ALA A 583 7.07 -5.33 -8.09
C ALA A 583 6.04 -4.85 -7.06
N TRP A 584 4.90 -4.28 -7.47
CA TRP A 584 3.87 -3.84 -6.54
C TRP A 584 3.22 -5.00 -5.78
N GLN A 585 3.11 -6.17 -6.39
CA GLN A 585 2.52 -7.34 -5.74
C GLN A 585 3.34 -7.84 -4.53
N PRO A 586 4.65 -8.13 -4.65
CA PRO A 586 5.47 -8.48 -3.48
C PRO A 586 5.56 -7.37 -2.45
N ILE A 587 5.51 -6.09 -2.85
CA ILE A 587 5.45 -4.94 -1.93
C ILE A 587 4.18 -5.00 -1.09
N MET A 588 3.01 -5.18 -1.69
CA MET A 588 1.74 -5.31 -0.96
C MET A 588 1.75 -6.52 -0.01
N GLN A 589 2.34 -7.63 -0.43
CA GLN A 589 2.51 -8.81 0.44
C GLN A 589 3.36 -8.48 1.68
N GLY A 590 4.47 -7.76 1.48
CA GLY A 590 5.32 -7.28 2.57
C GLY A 590 4.58 -6.34 3.54
N ILE A 591 3.82 -5.38 3.00
CA ILE A 591 2.96 -4.48 3.79
C ILE A 591 1.93 -5.28 4.59
N ALA A 592 1.28 -6.27 3.98
CA ALA A 592 0.27 -7.10 4.64
C ALA A 592 0.83 -7.88 5.84
N ILE A 593 2.03 -8.46 5.69
CA ILE A 593 2.71 -9.14 6.79
C ILE A 593 3.03 -8.15 7.91
N LEU A 594 3.59 -7.01 7.57
CA LEU A 594 3.94 -5.97 8.55
C LEU A 594 2.68 -5.40 9.23
N ALA A 595 1.55 -5.29 8.51
CA ALA A 595 0.30 -4.75 9.03
C ALA A 595 -0.26 -5.57 10.19
N VAL A 596 -0.23 -6.90 10.12
CA VAL A 596 -0.71 -7.75 11.22
C VAL A 596 0.12 -7.51 12.47
N VAL A 597 1.45 -7.50 12.34
CA VAL A 597 2.38 -7.25 13.47
C VAL A 597 2.17 -5.83 14.03
N THR A 598 2.10 -4.83 13.16
CA THR A 598 1.95 -3.42 13.57
C THR A 598 0.64 -3.20 14.32
N ASN A 599 -0.48 -3.71 13.82
CA ASN A 599 -1.78 -3.57 14.49
C ASN A 599 -1.83 -4.32 15.83
N ALA A 600 -1.25 -5.53 15.90
CA ALA A 600 -1.13 -6.25 17.15
C ALA A 600 -0.30 -5.45 18.17
N MET A 601 0.80 -4.85 17.75
CA MET A 601 1.63 -4.00 18.61
C MET A 601 0.92 -2.68 19.01
N ILE A 602 0.14 -2.07 18.13
CA ILE A 602 -0.64 -0.86 18.47
C ILE A 602 -1.68 -1.18 19.54
N ILE A 603 -2.41 -2.29 19.41
CA ILE A 603 -3.38 -2.73 20.41
C ILE A 603 -2.70 -3.07 21.74
N ALA A 604 -1.56 -3.76 21.69
CA ALA A 604 -0.85 -4.16 22.89
C ALA A 604 -0.20 -2.97 23.62
N PHE A 605 0.45 -2.04 22.91
CA PHE A 605 1.29 -1.03 23.52
C PHE A 605 0.74 0.39 23.47
N THR A 606 -0.05 0.74 22.46
CA THR A 606 -0.55 2.12 22.26
C THR A 606 -1.98 2.29 22.78
N SER A 607 -2.81 1.26 22.61
CA SER A 607 -4.15 1.20 23.18
C SER A 607 -4.11 0.76 24.64
N ASP A 608 -5.12 1.13 25.42
CA ASP A 608 -5.33 0.67 26.79
C ASP A 608 -6.23 -0.57 26.90
N MET A 609 -6.54 -1.20 25.78
CA MET A 609 -7.44 -2.33 25.72
C MET A 609 -6.96 -3.52 26.57
N ILE A 610 -5.67 -3.88 26.44
CA ILE A 610 -5.10 -4.99 27.21
C ILE A 610 -5.01 -4.71 28.72
N PRO A 611 -4.51 -3.53 29.16
CA PRO A 611 -4.57 -3.17 30.60
C PRO A 611 -5.98 -3.20 31.18
N ARG A 612 -7.00 -2.75 30.42
CA ARG A 612 -8.40 -2.82 30.85
C ARG A 612 -8.91 -4.24 30.97
N LEU A 613 -8.56 -5.10 30.03
CA LEU A 613 -8.91 -6.53 30.08
C LEU A 613 -8.29 -7.21 31.28
N VAL A 614 -7.00 -6.94 31.58
CA VAL A 614 -6.32 -7.47 32.77
C VAL A 614 -6.97 -6.96 34.05
N TYR A 615 -7.33 -5.66 34.11
CA TYR A 615 -8.04 -5.09 35.25
C TYR A 615 -9.40 -5.77 35.46
N TYR A 616 -10.19 -5.93 34.40
CA TYR A 616 -11.49 -6.59 34.45
C TYR A 616 -11.37 -8.02 35.00
N TRP A 617 -10.43 -8.82 34.51
CA TRP A 617 -10.24 -10.19 34.98
C TRP A 617 -9.67 -10.29 36.40
N SER A 618 -8.80 -9.35 36.81
CA SER A 618 -8.13 -9.40 38.12
C SER A 618 -8.99 -8.85 39.25
N PHE A 619 -9.86 -7.85 38.98
CA PHE A 619 -10.55 -7.13 40.05
C PHE A 619 -12.08 -7.16 39.94
N SER A 620 -12.64 -7.48 38.76
CA SER A 620 -14.10 -7.40 38.56
C SER A 620 -14.78 -8.77 38.50
N VAL A 621 -14.03 -9.85 38.19
CA VAL A 621 -14.61 -11.20 38.02
C VAL A 621 -14.36 -12.04 39.25
N PRO A 622 -15.38 -12.64 39.90
CA PRO A 622 -15.16 -13.63 40.97
C PRO A 622 -14.33 -14.83 40.47
N PRO A 623 -13.45 -15.43 41.31
CA PRO A 623 -13.31 -15.32 42.76
C PRO A 623 -12.41 -14.18 43.29
N TYR A 624 -11.85 -13.36 42.45
CA TYR A 624 -10.88 -12.32 42.82
C TYR A 624 -11.50 -10.94 43.05
N GLY A 625 -12.73 -10.72 42.61
CA GLY A 625 -13.46 -9.46 42.77
C GLY A 625 -14.54 -9.54 43.86
N ASP A 626 -14.67 -8.48 44.68
CA ASP A 626 -15.66 -8.37 45.78
C ASP A 626 -17.06 -7.91 45.29
N HIS A 627 -17.28 -7.71 44.03
CA HIS A 627 -18.51 -7.12 43.53
C HIS A 627 -19.49 -8.18 42.97
N ALA A 628 -20.74 -8.06 43.29
CA ALA A 628 -21.83 -8.92 42.84
C ALA A 628 -22.09 -8.75 41.30
N SER A 629 -21.65 -7.66 40.72
CA SER A 629 -21.64 -7.42 39.27
C SER A 629 -20.27 -6.88 38.84
N PRO A 630 -19.66 -7.41 37.75
CA PRO A 630 -18.37 -6.93 37.28
C PRO A 630 -18.49 -5.49 36.77
N THR A 631 -17.75 -4.57 37.38
CA THR A 631 -17.70 -3.15 36.99
C THR A 631 -16.25 -2.75 36.66
N MET A 632 -16.11 -1.69 35.88
CA MET A 632 -14.79 -1.09 35.55
C MET A 632 -14.46 0.10 36.46
N ASP A 633 -15.20 0.26 37.56
CA ASP A 633 -15.00 1.37 38.49
C ASP A 633 -13.65 1.26 39.21
N GLY A 634 -12.98 2.40 39.42
CA GLY A 634 -11.63 2.45 40.00
C GLY A 634 -10.48 2.16 39.02
N TYR A 635 -10.76 1.88 37.76
CA TYR A 635 -9.71 1.64 36.77
C TYR A 635 -8.69 2.77 36.67
N ILE A 636 -9.17 4.04 36.64
CA ILE A 636 -8.30 5.22 36.56
C ILE A 636 -7.38 5.31 37.79
N ASN A 637 -7.92 5.05 38.99
CA ASN A 637 -7.13 5.10 40.21
C ASN A 637 -6.02 4.02 40.22
N ASN A 638 -6.29 2.84 39.64
CA ASN A 638 -5.31 1.74 39.51
C ASN A 638 -4.21 2.03 38.48
N THR A 639 -4.48 2.81 37.44
CA THR A 639 -3.49 3.14 36.39
C THR A 639 -2.53 4.26 36.76
N LEU A 640 -2.76 4.94 37.87
CA LEU A 640 -2.01 6.10 38.33
C LEU A 640 -1.24 5.79 39.62
N SER A 641 0.07 5.81 39.54
CA SER A 641 0.96 5.66 40.73
C SER A 641 1.11 6.97 41.49
N PHE A 642 1.41 6.88 42.77
CA PHE A 642 1.67 8.01 43.65
C PHE A 642 3.16 8.42 43.59
N PHE A 643 3.41 9.72 43.64
CA PHE A 643 4.75 10.27 43.79
C PHE A 643 4.76 11.38 44.84
N ASN A 644 5.76 11.34 45.75
CA ASN A 644 5.92 12.34 46.77
C ASN A 644 6.64 13.58 46.20
N VAL A 645 6.06 14.75 46.34
CA VAL A 645 6.64 16.01 45.81
C VAL A 645 8.01 16.35 46.42
N ALA A 646 8.28 15.84 47.65
CA ALA A 646 9.59 16.04 48.27
C ALA A 646 10.74 15.28 47.58
N ASP A 647 10.41 14.20 46.84
CA ASP A 647 11.39 13.34 46.20
C ASP A 647 11.80 13.82 44.78
N PHE A 648 11.28 14.97 44.33
CA PHE A 648 11.73 15.56 43.08
C PHE A 648 13.18 16.00 43.15
N ARG A 649 14.00 15.63 42.18
CA ARG A 649 15.32 16.22 41.95
C ARG A 649 15.17 17.68 41.50
N ASP A 650 16.10 18.58 41.88
CA ASP A 650 16.01 20.02 41.57
C ASP A 650 15.78 20.36 40.10
N LYS A 651 16.27 19.54 39.16
CA LYS A 651 16.07 19.74 37.73
C LYS A 651 14.65 19.39 37.25
N SER A 652 14.03 18.37 37.83
CA SER A 652 12.71 17.85 37.42
C SER A 652 11.55 18.48 38.19
N ARG A 653 11.85 19.30 39.20
CA ARG A 653 10.82 19.97 40.01
C ARG A 653 10.07 20.99 39.16
N GLY A 654 8.76 20.78 39.02
CA GLY A 654 7.86 21.73 38.39
C GLY A 654 7.80 23.04 39.15
N ASN A 655 7.08 24.04 38.61
CA ASN A 655 6.90 25.34 39.26
C ASN A 655 6.23 25.15 40.64
N PRO A 656 6.91 25.36 41.76
CA PRO A 656 6.41 25.01 43.09
C PRO A 656 5.18 25.83 43.52
N TYR A 657 4.89 26.94 42.80
CA TYR A 657 3.82 27.89 43.20
C TYR A 657 2.50 27.75 42.42
N SER A 658 2.41 26.83 41.43
CA SER A 658 1.22 26.76 40.60
C SER A 658 0.59 25.36 40.58
N GLY A 659 -0.63 25.26 41.08
CA GLY A 659 -1.52 24.11 40.89
C GLY A 659 -1.47 23.00 41.95
N LEU A 660 -0.51 23.02 42.88
CA LEU A 660 -0.35 21.96 43.91
C LEU A 660 -1.30 22.12 45.08
N GLY A 661 -1.58 23.40 45.50
CA GLY A 661 -2.34 23.64 46.73
C GLY A 661 -1.62 23.06 47.98
N ASN A 662 -2.36 22.48 48.90
CA ASN A 662 -1.83 21.84 50.13
C ASN A 662 -1.47 20.34 49.94
N HIS A 663 -1.39 19.84 48.73
CA HIS A 663 -1.11 18.43 48.49
C HIS A 663 0.40 18.13 48.56
N THR A 664 0.77 17.05 49.23
CA THR A 664 2.16 16.55 49.33
C THR A 664 2.52 15.52 48.26
N THR A 665 1.51 14.98 47.56
CA THR A 665 1.69 13.92 46.54
C THR A 665 1.04 14.30 45.23
N CYS A 666 1.62 13.87 44.11
CA CYS A 666 1.02 13.92 42.79
C CYS A 666 0.91 12.53 42.17
N ARG A 667 0.12 12.40 41.10
CA ARG A 667 -0.08 11.15 40.36
C ARG A 667 0.60 11.19 39.00
N TYR A 668 1.04 10.01 38.54
CA TYR A 668 1.56 9.83 37.18
C TYR A 668 1.14 8.46 36.63
N ARG A 669 1.11 8.31 35.37
CA ARG A 669 0.69 7.06 34.72
C ARG A 669 1.80 6.05 34.69
N ASP A 670 1.75 5.06 35.57
CA ASP A 670 2.59 3.87 35.65
C ASP A 670 2.02 2.89 36.67
N PHE A 671 2.57 1.69 36.76
CA PHE A 671 2.25 0.68 37.77
C PHE A 671 3.46 0.45 38.68
N ARG A 672 3.64 1.35 39.67
CA ARG A 672 4.77 1.32 40.61
C ARG A 672 4.29 1.31 42.06
N TYR A 673 5.14 0.83 42.93
CA TYR A 673 4.89 0.87 44.35
C TYR A 673 4.85 2.32 44.88
N PRO A 674 3.94 2.64 45.80
CA PRO A 674 3.81 3.97 46.38
C PRO A 674 5.01 4.36 47.25
N PRO A 675 5.20 5.66 47.56
CA PRO A 675 6.21 6.12 48.48
C PRO A 675 6.01 5.50 49.89
N GLY A 676 7.10 5.19 50.58
CA GLY A 676 7.11 4.49 51.86
C GLY A 676 7.06 2.95 51.81
N HIS A 677 7.01 2.36 50.64
CA HIS A 677 7.13 0.92 50.42
C HIS A 677 8.62 0.50 50.37
N PRO A 678 9.03 -0.70 50.86
CA PRO A 678 10.43 -1.15 50.81
C PRO A 678 11.05 -1.14 49.41
N GLN A 679 10.23 -1.23 48.37
CA GLN A 679 10.60 -1.16 46.96
C GLN A 679 9.95 0.04 46.26
N GLU A 680 9.92 1.21 46.90
CA GLU A 680 9.31 2.42 46.36
C GLU A 680 9.81 2.75 44.92
N TYR A 681 8.86 3.21 44.11
CA TYR A 681 9.06 3.59 42.72
C TYR A 681 9.55 2.47 41.76
N LYS A 682 9.70 1.21 42.21
CA LYS A 682 9.94 0.07 41.30
C LYS A 682 8.60 -0.44 40.75
N HIS A 683 8.67 -1.11 39.60
CA HIS A 683 7.48 -1.72 38.98
C HIS A 683 6.89 -2.80 39.90
N ASN A 684 5.58 -2.79 40.05
CA ASN A 684 4.85 -3.78 40.85
C ASN A 684 4.59 -5.08 40.06
N ILE A 685 4.09 -6.11 40.71
CA ILE A 685 3.76 -7.42 40.10
C ILE A 685 2.69 -7.24 39.02
N TYR A 686 1.74 -6.35 39.22
CA TYR A 686 0.67 -6.07 38.25
C TYR A 686 1.22 -5.56 36.91
N TYR A 687 2.27 -4.73 36.90
CA TYR A 687 2.97 -4.30 35.69
C TYR A 687 3.43 -5.50 34.85
N TRP A 688 4.02 -6.51 35.50
CA TRP A 688 4.51 -7.71 34.80
C TRP A 688 3.37 -8.58 34.27
N HIS A 689 2.23 -8.67 34.97
CA HIS A 689 1.03 -9.31 34.44
C HIS A 689 0.50 -8.61 33.18
N VAL A 690 0.47 -7.27 33.18
CA VAL A 690 0.05 -6.49 32.02
C VAL A 690 1.02 -6.71 30.83
N ILE A 691 2.34 -6.71 31.07
CA ILE A 691 3.34 -6.98 30.01
C ILE A 691 3.19 -8.42 29.46
N ALA A 692 3.02 -9.41 30.34
CA ALA A 692 2.80 -10.79 29.90
C ALA A 692 1.54 -10.93 29.03
N ALA A 693 0.44 -10.28 29.42
CA ALA A 693 -0.80 -10.28 28.64
C ALA A 693 -0.62 -9.58 27.27
N LYS A 694 0.15 -8.49 27.21
CA LYS A 694 0.50 -7.81 25.95
C LYS A 694 1.28 -8.71 25.01
N LEU A 695 2.29 -9.39 25.50
CA LEU A 695 3.10 -10.31 24.71
C LEU A 695 2.28 -11.54 24.26
N ALA A 696 1.47 -12.11 25.15
CA ALA A 696 0.58 -13.22 24.81
C ALA A 696 -0.40 -12.83 23.70
N PHE A 697 -0.96 -11.62 23.75
CA PHE A 697 -1.85 -11.10 22.69
C PHE A 697 -1.14 -11.04 21.34
N ILE A 698 0.09 -10.54 21.27
CA ILE A 698 0.87 -10.46 20.03
C ILE A 698 1.12 -11.87 19.47
N ILE A 699 1.50 -12.83 20.32
CA ILE A 699 1.73 -14.23 19.91
C ILE A 699 0.44 -14.86 19.36
N VAL A 700 -0.70 -14.63 20.00
CA VAL A 700 -1.99 -15.14 19.51
C VAL A 700 -2.35 -14.55 18.16
N MET A 701 -2.15 -13.26 17.97
CA MET A 701 -2.43 -12.60 16.68
C MET A 701 -1.52 -13.12 15.56
N GLU A 702 -0.27 -13.41 15.84
CA GLU A 702 0.67 -14.00 14.88
C GLU A 702 0.32 -15.47 14.57
N ALA A 703 -0.07 -16.26 15.57
CA ALA A 703 -0.53 -17.63 15.39
C ALA A 703 -1.81 -17.71 14.54
N LEU A 704 -2.74 -16.77 14.74
CA LEU A 704 -3.95 -16.66 13.90
C LEU A 704 -3.59 -16.39 12.43
N ARG A 705 -2.58 -15.59 12.17
CA ARG A 705 -2.08 -15.34 10.82
C ARG A 705 -1.50 -16.62 10.17
N GLU A 706 -0.74 -17.40 10.93
CA GLU A 706 -0.11 -18.63 10.43
C GLU A 706 -1.15 -19.69 10.09
N ASN A 707 -2.16 -19.88 10.94
CA ASN A 707 -3.30 -20.76 10.68
C ASN A 707 -4.10 -20.34 9.45
N GLN A 708 -4.19 -19.05 9.12
CA GLN A 708 -4.82 -18.57 7.90
C GLN A 708 -4.08 -18.99 6.62
N LYS A 709 -2.74 -19.16 6.67
CA LYS A 709 -1.98 -19.73 5.55
C LYS A 709 -2.35 -21.19 5.30
N ASP A 710 -2.43 -21.98 6.34
CA ASP A 710 -2.80 -23.40 6.25
C ASP A 710 -4.23 -23.58 5.74
N LEU A 711 -5.18 -22.75 6.20
CA LEU A 711 -6.55 -22.72 5.70
C LEU A 711 -6.61 -22.33 4.21
N ARG A 712 -5.77 -21.39 3.80
CA ARG A 712 -5.64 -20.97 2.41
C ARG A 712 -5.14 -22.10 1.53
N ASP A 713 -4.06 -22.77 1.94
CA ASP A 713 -3.44 -23.83 1.16
C ASP A 713 -4.37 -25.07 1.07
N ASN A 714 -5.11 -25.37 2.12
CA ASN A 714 -6.15 -26.39 2.13
C ASN A 714 -7.37 -26.00 1.27
N CYS A 715 -7.78 -24.74 1.25
CA CYS A 715 -8.89 -24.27 0.41
C CYS A 715 -8.51 -24.26 -1.09
N LEU A 716 -7.24 -24.06 -1.43
CA LEU A 716 -6.70 -24.18 -2.78
C LEU A 716 -6.73 -25.63 -3.26
N LEU A 717 -6.29 -26.58 -2.43
CA LEU A 717 -6.39 -28.04 -2.71
C LEU A 717 -7.84 -28.49 -2.95
N TRP A 718 -8.79 -27.98 -2.18
CA TRP A 718 -10.22 -28.29 -2.36
C TRP A 718 -10.76 -27.81 -3.73
N LYS A 719 -10.32 -26.65 -4.18
CA LYS A 719 -10.77 -26.06 -5.45
C LYS A 719 -10.10 -26.69 -6.67
N GLU A 720 -8.85 -27.11 -6.53
CA GLU A 720 -8.17 -27.93 -7.55
C GLU A 720 -8.79 -29.33 -7.67
N MET A 721 -9.30 -29.90 -6.58
CA MET A 721 -9.98 -31.20 -6.58
C MET A 721 -11.44 -31.14 -7.07
N GLN A 722 -12.10 -29.99 -7.01
CA GLN A 722 -13.51 -29.85 -7.38
C GLN A 722 -13.83 -30.27 -8.84
N PRO A 723 -13.06 -29.85 -9.87
CA PRO A 723 -13.30 -30.33 -11.23
C PRO A 723 -13.06 -31.82 -11.40
N TYR A 724 -12.18 -32.43 -10.62
CA TYR A 724 -11.96 -33.87 -10.60
C TYR A 724 -13.13 -34.62 -9.92
N LEU A 725 -13.63 -34.08 -8.80
CA LEU A 725 -14.81 -34.65 -8.11
C LEU A 725 -16.10 -34.57 -8.95
N VAL A 726 -16.29 -33.46 -9.68
CA VAL A 726 -17.39 -33.29 -10.62
C VAL A 726 -17.28 -34.25 -11.81
N ARG A 727 -16.05 -34.51 -12.30
CA ARG A 727 -15.82 -35.54 -13.34
C ARG A 727 -16.09 -36.95 -12.83
N LEU A 728 -15.66 -37.30 -11.63
CA LEU A 728 -15.91 -38.56 -10.98
C LEU A 728 -17.42 -38.82 -10.71
N SER A 729 -18.14 -37.74 -10.37
CA SER A 729 -19.62 -37.84 -10.16
C SER A 729 -20.40 -38.02 -11.47
N LYS A 730 -19.83 -37.61 -12.61
CA LYS A 730 -20.48 -37.76 -13.94
C LYS A 730 -20.14 -39.08 -14.65
N ASN A 731 -19.02 -39.72 -14.31
CA ASN A 731 -18.60 -40.99 -14.88
C ASN A 731 -18.09 -41.97 -13.80
N PRO A 732 -18.98 -42.72 -13.14
CA PRO A 732 -18.55 -43.62 -12.05
C PRO A 732 -17.76 -44.86 -12.51
N TRP A 733 -17.47 -45.01 -13.79
CA TRP A 733 -16.83 -46.21 -14.38
C TRP A 733 -15.42 -45.95 -14.97
N GLU A 734 -14.83 -44.79 -14.81
CA GLU A 734 -13.41 -44.60 -15.17
C GLU A 734 -12.52 -45.13 -14.04
N PRO A 735 -11.57 -46.03 -14.33
CA PRO A 735 -10.73 -46.66 -13.31
C PRO A 735 -9.78 -45.67 -12.65
N VAL A 736 -9.63 -45.87 -11.35
CA VAL A 736 -8.89 -45.10 -10.34
C VAL A 736 -7.34 -44.97 -10.62
N CYS A 737 -6.89 -45.11 -11.84
CA CYS A 737 -5.46 -44.94 -12.17
C CYS A 737 -4.92 -43.48 -12.11
N LEU A 738 -5.81 -42.48 -11.85
CA LEU A 738 -5.41 -41.05 -11.78
C LEU A 738 -5.07 -40.52 -10.39
N LEU A 739 -5.18 -41.35 -9.34
CA LEU A 739 -4.86 -40.94 -7.96
C LEU A 739 -3.39 -41.13 -7.56
N SER A 740 -2.56 -41.67 -8.44
CA SER A 740 -1.13 -41.93 -8.17
C SER A 740 -0.21 -40.68 -8.13
N PRO A 741 -0.51 -39.52 -8.75
CA PRO A 741 0.35 -38.34 -8.67
C PRO A 741 0.17 -37.51 -7.40
N CYS A 742 -0.96 -37.64 -6.68
CA CYS A 742 -1.31 -36.73 -5.58
C CYS A 742 -0.68 -37.08 -4.21
N LEU A 743 0.04 -38.20 -4.12
CA LEU A 743 0.66 -38.67 -2.87
C LEU A 743 2.21 -38.54 -2.84
N ARG A 744 2.79 -37.77 -3.78
CA ARG A 744 4.23 -37.43 -3.66
C ARG A 744 4.39 -36.01 -3.10
N PRO A 745 5.25 -35.79 -2.12
CA PRO A 745 5.58 -34.45 -1.63
C PRO A 745 6.17 -33.61 -2.78
N PRO A 746 6.05 -32.28 -2.74
CA PRO A 746 6.47 -31.40 -3.84
C PRO A 746 7.99 -31.41 -4.01
N GLU A 747 8.48 -32.29 -4.82
CA GLU A 747 9.81 -32.14 -5.40
C GLU A 747 9.77 -30.96 -6.39
N ARG A 748 10.71 -30.06 -6.24
CA ARG A 748 10.94 -28.91 -7.10
C ARG A 748 10.87 -29.35 -8.57
N ARG A 749 9.89 -28.86 -9.30
CA ARG A 749 9.80 -29.08 -10.76
C ARG A 749 10.98 -28.39 -11.42
N LEU A 750 11.98 -29.18 -11.77
CA LEU A 750 12.86 -28.89 -12.90
C LEU A 750 12.02 -29.07 -14.17
N VAL A 751 11.61 -27.96 -14.77
CA VAL A 751 10.99 -27.98 -16.11
C VAL A 751 12.08 -28.32 -17.12
N SER A 752 12.18 -29.60 -17.50
CA SER A 752 12.97 -30.00 -18.66
C SER A 752 12.19 -29.59 -19.91
N VAL A 753 12.68 -28.59 -20.61
CA VAL A 753 12.26 -28.27 -21.98
C VAL A 753 12.75 -29.41 -22.89
N VAL A 754 11.85 -30.30 -23.27
CA VAL A 754 12.09 -31.27 -24.31
C VAL A 754 11.97 -30.55 -25.65
N SER A 755 13.09 -30.20 -26.22
CA SER A 755 13.21 -29.82 -27.64
C SER A 755 12.81 -31.02 -28.48
N ARG A 756 11.71 -30.93 -29.22
CA ARG A 756 11.39 -31.88 -30.29
C ARG A 756 12.37 -31.71 -31.46
N ARG A 757 13.36 -32.58 -31.55
CA ARG A 757 14.00 -32.89 -32.82
C ARG A 757 13.41 -34.19 -33.36
N SER A 758 13.22 -34.15 -34.68
CA SER A 758 12.66 -35.17 -35.56
C SER A 758 13.14 -36.60 -35.29
N VAL A 759 12.15 -37.48 -35.30
CA VAL A 759 12.30 -38.94 -35.37
C VAL A 759 12.74 -39.30 -36.77
N SER A 760 13.89 -39.92 -36.89
CA SER A 760 14.20 -40.98 -37.90
C SER A 760 15.28 -41.87 -37.37
N GLU A 761 14.95 -43.15 -37.41
CA GLU A 761 15.85 -44.35 -37.33
C GLU A 761 16.35 -44.84 -35.95
N VAL A 762 15.76 -45.83 -35.63
CA VAL A 762 15.78 -46.98 -34.78
C VAL A 762 16.99 -47.87 -34.89
N HIS A 763 17.56 -48.28 -33.79
CA HIS A 763 18.03 -49.66 -33.62
C HIS A 763 17.83 -50.10 -32.17
N GLU A 764 17.13 -51.23 -31.98
CA GLU A 764 16.96 -51.97 -30.74
C GLU A 764 18.34 -52.39 -30.17
N SER A 765 18.59 -52.08 -28.92
CA SER A 765 19.52 -52.82 -28.11
C SER A 765 18.98 -52.90 -26.69
N ARG A 766 18.68 -54.12 -26.26
CA ARG A 766 18.26 -54.51 -24.90
C ARG A 766 19.32 -54.07 -23.91
N VAL A 767 18.90 -53.29 -22.90
CA VAL A 767 19.70 -53.05 -21.68
C VAL A 767 18.93 -53.63 -20.51
N THR A 768 19.54 -54.60 -19.88
CA THR A 768 19.15 -55.29 -18.64
C THR A 768 19.27 -54.34 -17.45
N PHE A 769 18.23 -54.26 -16.65
CA PHE A 769 18.23 -53.51 -15.38
C PHE A 769 18.86 -54.32 -14.25
N PRO A 770 19.68 -53.73 -13.37
CA PRO A 770 20.11 -54.37 -12.13
C PRO A 770 19.15 -54.08 -10.96
N ASP A 771 19.03 -55.08 -10.11
CA ASP A 771 18.23 -55.32 -8.94
C ASP A 771 18.26 -54.16 -7.87
N PRO A 772 17.10 -53.76 -7.26
CA PRO A 772 16.98 -52.60 -6.38
C PRO A 772 17.31 -52.84 -4.89
N THR A 773 17.95 -53.94 -4.52
CA THR A 773 18.15 -54.32 -3.10
C THR A 773 19.45 -53.84 -2.40
N ARG A 774 20.24 -52.97 -3.02
CA ARG A 774 21.54 -52.53 -2.43
C ARG A 774 21.68 -51.02 -2.15
N ARG A 775 20.64 -50.30 -1.81
CA ARG A 775 20.70 -48.84 -1.46
C ARG A 775 19.99 -48.51 -0.17
N ARG A 776 19.94 -49.36 0.83
CA ARG A 776 19.33 -49.04 2.12
C ARG A 776 20.30 -48.85 3.30
N ALA A 777 21.60 -48.82 3.05
CA ALA A 777 22.61 -48.77 4.09
C ALA A 777 23.53 -47.54 4.08
N ARG A 778 23.07 -46.36 3.55
CA ARG A 778 23.90 -45.14 3.55
C ARG A 778 23.08 -43.82 3.80
N LEU A 779 22.02 -43.90 4.53
CA LEU A 779 21.19 -42.69 4.86
C LEU A 779 21.04 -42.48 6.36
N GLU A 780 21.61 -43.30 7.22
CA GLU A 780 21.56 -43.14 8.69
C GLU A 780 22.76 -42.40 9.30
N ASP A 781 23.85 -42.17 8.53
CA ASP A 781 25.06 -41.50 9.04
C ASP A 781 25.17 -40.00 8.80
N VAL A 782 24.14 -39.33 8.31
CA VAL A 782 24.18 -37.88 8.04
C VAL A 782 23.27 -37.05 8.97
N ILE A 783 22.52 -37.69 9.87
CA ILE A 783 21.59 -36.95 10.77
C ILE A 783 22.16 -36.73 12.21
N SER A 784 23.45 -37.03 12.43
CA SER A 784 24.02 -36.84 13.79
C SER A 784 25.02 -35.70 13.96
N LEU A 785 25.06 -34.74 13.01
CA LEU A 785 25.97 -33.59 13.13
C LEU A 785 25.29 -32.28 12.63
N THR A 786 24.29 -31.84 13.40
CA THR A 786 23.96 -30.40 13.55
C THR A 786 22.86 -30.26 14.63
N PHE A 787 23.26 -30.08 15.85
CA PHE A 787 22.56 -29.30 16.85
C PHE A 787 23.40 -28.07 17.10
#